data_46fdbcf11230578ad67b6639f3e96d7a
#
_entry.id   46fdbcf11230578ad67b6639f3e96d7a
#
_cell.length_a   1.000
_cell.length_b   1.000
_cell.length_c   1.000
_cell.angle_alpha   90.00
_cell.angle_beta   90.00
_cell.angle_gamma   90.00
#
_symmetry.space_group_name_H-M   'P 1'
#
loop_
_entity.id
_entity.type
_entity.pdbx_description
1 polymer ?
#
loop_
_entity_poly.entity_id
_entity_poly.type
_entity_poly.pdbx_seq_one_letter_code
_entity_poly.pdbx_strand_id
1 'polypeptide(L)'
;MTRVSATPLESAPHLSVRGARVHNLRDVDLVIPRDALVVFTGLSGSGKSSLAFDTIFAEGQRRYVESLSAYARQFLGQVDRPDVDFIEGLSPAVSIDQKSTNRNPRSTVGTITEIYDYMRLLWARVGIPHCPECGERIQRQTVQQIADELMELPEGTRFQVLAPVVSQKKGEFVDLFRELSTSGYARAVVDGETVQLSEPPALKKQVKHDIAVVVDRLVASPDALTRLTDSLETALGLTEGLVVIDFVDREAEAEDRTRTFSEKLSCPNRHPLQLTEIEPRTFSFNAPFGACPVCSGLGTRMAVDVELLIGDPTLSVNEGVILPWNQQGKGLYSYFQKLLAGLARDLGFSLDTPWGELEQSVQEAILLGNDFEVRVKWRNRYGRDVTYSTGFEGVIPYIERKYAEADSDWAQQRFAEYLREVPCPECNGARLKPEVLAVTVDGRSISEVAELSLLESYAFMQSITLTEREAAIAAAVLREIRARLEFLLEVGLGYLSMARAAGTLSGGEAQRIRLATQIGSGLTGVLYVLDEPSIGLHQRDNRRLIDTLVKLKGLGNTLIVVEHDEDTIRTADWVVDIGPGAGEHGGRVVHSGPYAELIANPASITGDYLAGRRTVVDTVERRPIDPGRMLTVVGARANNLRDVTVDFPLGAFVAVTGVSGSGKSSLVNDILYKVLANRLNGARQVPGKHLRVTGLEHLDKVVHVDQAPIGRTPRSNPATYTGVFDRIRALFAETVEAKSRGYQQGRFSFNVKGGRCEN
;
A
#
# COMPACT_ATOMS: atom_id res chain seq x y z
N MET A 1 -50.39 18.37 -19.62
CA MET A 1 -49.43 19.49 -19.52
C MET A 1 -49.79 20.33 -18.31
N THR A 2 -49.34 19.95 -17.12
CA THR A 2 -49.51 20.74 -15.89
C THR A 2 -48.16 21.33 -15.56
N ARG A 3 -47.99 22.62 -15.75
CA ARG A 3 -46.80 23.34 -15.27
C ARG A 3 -46.82 23.30 -13.75
N VAL A 4 -45.81 22.63 -13.15
CA VAL A 4 -45.52 22.73 -11.73
C VAL A 4 -45.10 24.17 -11.47
N SER A 5 -45.78 24.86 -10.56
CA SER A 5 -45.53 26.25 -10.17
C SER A 5 -44.14 26.37 -9.58
N ALA A 6 -43.27 27.11 -10.26
CA ALA A 6 -41.95 27.45 -9.75
C ALA A 6 -42.06 28.43 -8.60
N THR A 7 -41.64 28.03 -7.41
CA THR A 7 -41.34 28.97 -6.31
C THR A 7 -40.08 29.77 -6.66
N PRO A 8 -39.89 31.03 -6.20
CA PRO A 8 -38.99 31.98 -6.83
C PRO A 8 -37.52 31.69 -6.60
N LEU A 9 -36.88 30.99 -7.54
CA LEU A 9 -35.41 30.90 -7.70
C LEU A 9 -34.87 32.06 -8.56
N GLU A 10 -35.72 33.06 -8.93
CA GLU A 10 -35.37 34.09 -9.92
C GLU A 10 -34.30 35.11 -9.48
N SER A 11 -33.83 35.08 -8.21
CA SER A 11 -32.81 36.03 -7.72
C SER A 11 -31.55 35.36 -7.13
N ALA A 12 -31.51 34.01 -6.95
CA ALA A 12 -30.35 33.29 -6.40
C ALA A 12 -29.53 32.67 -7.52
N PRO A 13 -28.18 32.55 -7.36
CA PRO A 13 -27.35 31.83 -8.32
C PRO A 13 -27.81 30.38 -8.45
N HIS A 14 -28.05 29.91 -9.66
CA HIS A 14 -28.55 28.57 -9.96
C HIS A 14 -27.72 27.87 -11.04
N LEU A 15 -27.79 26.54 -11.06
CA LEU A 15 -27.32 25.69 -12.15
C LEU A 15 -28.53 25.22 -12.95
N SER A 16 -28.52 25.45 -14.25
CA SER A 16 -29.62 25.08 -15.15
C SER A 16 -29.11 24.07 -16.19
N VAL A 17 -29.77 22.94 -16.30
CA VAL A 17 -29.57 21.90 -17.33
C VAL A 17 -30.76 21.86 -18.24
N ARG A 18 -30.58 21.82 -19.56
CA ARG A 18 -31.65 21.71 -20.55
C ARG A 18 -31.34 20.63 -21.58
N GLY A 19 -32.32 19.78 -21.82
CA GLY A 19 -32.27 18.78 -22.85
C GLY A 19 -31.26 17.69 -22.61
N ALA A 20 -31.09 17.18 -21.38
CA ALA A 20 -30.13 16.09 -21.12
C ALA A 20 -30.69 14.73 -21.58
N ARG A 21 -29.91 14.02 -22.42
CA ARG A 21 -30.30 12.77 -23.09
C ARG A 21 -29.25 11.65 -22.96
N VAL A 22 -28.27 11.80 -22.08
CA VAL A 22 -27.23 10.80 -21.86
C VAL A 22 -27.82 9.49 -21.31
N HIS A 23 -27.46 8.35 -21.89
CA HIS A 23 -27.92 7.00 -21.54
C HIS A 23 -29.47 6.89 -21.57
N ASN A 24 -30.10 6.70 -20.39
CA ASN A 24 -31.55 6.55 -20.26
C ASN A 24 -32.29 7.87 -19.95
N LEU A 25 -31.62 9.01 -19.90
CA LEU A 25 -32.24 10.31 -19.66
C LEU A 25 -33.18 10.69 -20.84
N ARG A 26 -34.34 11.26 -20.49
CA ARG A 26 -35.39 11.57 -21.45
C ARG A 26 -35.64 13.07 -21.53
N ASP A 27 -34.73 13.79 -22.20
CA ASP A 27 -34.84 15.22 -22.47
C ASP A 27 -35.10 15.98 -21.16
N VAL A 28 -34.12 15.81 -20.21
CA VAL A 28 -34.30 16.34 -18.84
C VAL A 28 -33.93 17.80 -18.78
N ASP A 29 -34.90 18.60 -18.31
CA ASP A 29 -34.71 19.98 -17.86
C ASP A 29 -34.69 20.04 -16.34
N LEU A 30 -33.66 20.69 -15.77
CA LEU A 30 -33.46 20.76 -14.32
C LEU A 30 -32.85 22.11 -13.93
N VAL A 31 -33.40 22.76 -12.88
CA VAL A 31 -32.81 23.93 -12.23
C VAL A 31 -32.59 23.62 -10.75
N ILE A 32 -31.36 23.78 -10.27
CA ILE A 32 -30.97 23.55 -8.88
C ILE A 32 -30.23 24.78 -8.31
N PRO A 33 -30.30 25.02 -6.99
CA PRO A 33 -29.58 26.12 -6.35
C PRO A 33 -28.06 25.83 -6.35
N ARG A 34 -27.27 26.91 -6.44
CA ARG A 34 -25.82 26.87 -6.17
C ARG A 34 -25.56 27.12 -4.69
N ASP A 35 -24.33 26.83 -4.25
CA ASP A 35 -23.85 26.99 -2.87
C ASP A 35 -24.77 26.24 -1.86
N ALA A 36 -25.25 25.09 -2.29
CA ALA A 36 -26.22 24.24 -1.61
C ALA A 36 -25.79 22.77 -1.61
N LEU A 37 -26.33 22.00 -0.67
CA LEU A 37 -26.30 20.54 -0.66
C LEU A 37 -27.51 20.01 -1.42
N VAL A 38 -27.29 19.51 -2.62
CA VAL A 38 -28.33 18.95 -3.50
C VAL A 38 -28.19 17.43 -3.53
N VAL A 39 -29.24 16.72 -3.16
CA VAL A 39 -29.24 15.25 -3.19
C VAL A 39 -30.03 14.75 -4.39
N PHE A 40 -29.39 13.89 -5.21
CA PHE A 40 -30.04 13.16 -6.29
C PHE A 40 -30.42 11.76 -5.77
N THR A 41 -31.71 11.47 -5.74
CA THR A 41 -32.25 10.21 -5.26
C THR A 41 -33.14 9.53 -6.30
N GLY A 42 -33.68 8.34 -6.00
CA GLY A 42 -34.54 7.55 -6.88
C GLY A 42 -34.09 6.11 -6.99
N LEU A 43 -34.81 5.29 -7.75
CA LEU A 43 -34.54 3.85 -7.92
C LEU A 43 -33.18 3.58 -8.56
N SER A 44 -32.58 2.42 -8.29
CA SER A 44 -31.36 2.02 -8.99
C SER A 44 -31.60 1.90 -10.50
N GLY A 45 -30.68 2.44 -11.31
CA GLY A 45 -30.84 2.49 -12.76
C GLY A 45 -31.85 3.53 -13.28
N SER A 46 -32.33 4.46 -12.44
CA SER A 46 -33.27 5.52 -12.86
C SER A 46 -32.62 6.65 -13.69
N GLY A 47 -31.27 6.76 -13.67
CA GLY A 47 -30.53 7.81 -14.40
C GLY A 47 -29.85 8.83 -13.50
N LYS A 48 -29.79 8.63 -12.19
CA LYS A 48 -29.13 9.55 -11.22
C LYS A 48 -27.66 9.84 -11.60
N SER A 49 -26.87 8.77 -11.73
CA SER A 49 -25.46 8.90 -12.06
C SER A 49 -25.26 9.45 -13.47
N SER A 50 -26.15 9.10 -14.44
CA SER A 50 -26.11 9.65 -15.79
C SER A 50 -26.30 11.17 -15.80
N LEU A 51 -27.19 11.71 -14.95
CA LEU A 51 -27.39 13.15 -14.83
C LEU A 51 -26.24 13.82 -14.05
N ALA A 52 -25.84 13.25 -12.90
CA ALA A 52 -24.83 13.86 -12.02
C ALA A 52 -23.42 13.80 -12.60
N PHE A 53 -22.98 12.60 -13.04
CA PHE A 53 -21.61 12.35 -13.50
C PHE A 53 -21.46 12.47 -15.01
N ASP A 54 -22.25 11.71 -15.77
CA ASP A 54 -22.07 11.64 -17.22
C ASP A 54 -22.60 12.88 -17.96
N THR A 55 -23.36 13.75 -17.27
CA THR A 55 -23.89 15.01 -17.85
C THR A 55 -23.27 16.24 -17.17
N ILE A 56 -23.62 16.50 -15.89
CA ILE A 56 -23.25 17.76 -15.21
C ILE A 56 -21.75 17.83 -14.94
N PHE A 57 -21.18 16.80 -14.32
CA PHE A 57 -19.73 16.73 -14.04
C PHE A 57 -18.91 16.67 -15.33
N ALA A 58 -19.29 15.82 -16.29
CA ALA A 58 -18.58 15.67 -17.56
C ALA A 58 -18.50 16.98 -18.34
N GLU A 59 -19.59 17.76 -18.41
CA GLU A 59 -19.59 19.07 -19.06
C GLU A 59 -18.76 20.09 -18.30
N GLY A 60 -18.82 20.09 -16.95
CA GLY A 60 -17.99 20.95 -16.11
C GLY A 60 -16.50 20.68 -16.29
N GLN A 61 -16.09 19.41 -16.31
CA GLN A 61 -14.74 18.99 -16.57
C GLN A 61 -14.28 19.35 -17.99
N ARG A 62 -15.13 19.11 -19.00
CA ARG A 62 -14.85 19.44 -20.39
C ARG A 62 -14.53 20.93 -20.56
N ARG A 63 -15.40 21.82 -20.02
CA ARG A 63 -15.18 23.28 -20.07
C ARG A 63 -13.91 23.72 -19.36
N TYR A 64 -13.63 23.09 -18.21
CA TYR A 64 -12.39 23.37 -17.48
C TYR A 64 -11.17 22.99 -18.32
N VAL A 65 -11.14 21.76 -18.88
CA VAL A 65 -10.05 21.29 -19.74
C VAL A 65 -9.90 22.17 -20.98
N GLU A 66 -10.99 22.60 -21.61
CA GLU A 66 -10.96 23.50 -22.77
C GLU A 66 -10.39 24.89 -22.45
N SER A 67 -10.52 25.36 -21.20
CA SER A 67 -9.93 26.62 -20.75
C SER A 67 -8.41 26.58 -20.57
N LEU A 68 -7.82 25.37 -20.52
CA LEU A 68 -6.38 25.17 -20.37
C LEU A 68 -5.62 25.38 -21.69
N SER A 69 -4.31 25.59 -21.58
CA SER A 69 -3.42 25.69 -22.77
C SER A 69 -3.47 24.44 -23.64
N ALA A 70 -3.18 24.59 -24.95
CA ALA A 70 -3.14 23.47 -25.89
C ALA A 70 -2.14 22.36 -25.44
N TYR A 71 -1.05 22.76 -24.82
CA TYR A 71 -0.05 21.83 -24.25
C TYR A 71 -0.64 21.00 -23.10
N ALA A 72 -1.30 21.63 -22.12
CA ALA A 72 -1.90 20.92 -20.99
C ALA A 72 -3.02 19.95 -21.43
N ARG A 73 -3.80 20.31 -22.47
CA ARG A 73 -4.84 19.45 -23.04
C ARG A 73 -4.31 18.13 -23.64
N GLN A 74 -3.09 18.09 -24.18
CA GLN A 74 -2.48 16.86 -24.70
C GLN A 74 -2.25 15.78 -23.63
N PHE A 75 -2.05 16.18 -22.36
CA PHE A 75 -1.83 15.26 -21.25
C PHE A 75 -3.13 14.78 -20.58
N LEU A 76 -4.20 15.57 -20.67
CA LEU A 76 -5.46 15.28 -19.97
C LEU A 76 -6.45 14.44 -20.81
N GLY A 77 -6.14 14.22 -22.11
CA GLY A 77 -7.02 13.51 -23.01
C GLY A 77 -8.22 14.34 -23.48
N GLN A 78 -8.94 13.83 -24.49
CA GLN A 78 -10.21 14.41 -24.92
C GLN A 78 -11.33 13.90 -24.01
N VAL A 79 -12.14 14.81 -23.48
CA VAL A 79 -13.37 14.49 -22.75
C VAL A 79 -14.52 14.57 -23.78
N ASP A 80 -15.27 13.48 -23.93
CA ASP A 80 -16.42 13.46 -24.83
C ASP A 80 -17.48 14.46 -24.37
N ARG A 81 -18.13 15.10 -25.35
CA ARG A 81 -19.23 16.03 -25.06
C ARG A 81 -20.48 15.24 -24.69
N PRO A 82 -21.07 15.47 -23.50
CA PRO A 82 -22.34 14.83 -23.15
C PRO A 82 -23.48 15.28 -24.08
N ASP A 83 -24.46 14.40 -24.31
CA ASP A 83 -25.66 14.73 -25.06
C ASP A 83 -26.61 15.57 -24.21
N VAL A 84 -26.40 16.87 -24.29
CA VAL A 84 -27.16 17.92 -23.59
C VAL A 84 -27.20 19.17 -24.45
N ASP A 85 -28.34 19.84 -24.48
CA ASP A 85 -28.47 21.05 -25.28
C ASP A 85 -27.68 22.20 -24.67
N PHE A 86 -27.85 22.44 -23.37
CA PHE A 86 -27.20 23.54 -22.68
C PHE A 86 -27.12 23.34 -21.16
N ILE A 87 -25.97 23.73 -20.55
CA ILE A 87 -25.83 23.83 -19.09
C ILE A 87 -25.27 25.21 -18.75
N GLU A 88 -25.95 25.90 -17.84
CA GLU A 88 -25.58 27.22 -17.34
C GLU A 88 -25.26 27.19 -15.85
N GLY A 89 -24.40 28.10 -15.37
CA GLY A 89 -24.07 28.20 -13.94
C GLY A 89 -23.06 27.19 -13.45
N LEU A 90 -22.32 26.46 -14.33
CA LEU A 90 -21.29 25.52 -13.93
C LEU A 90 -20.08 26.21 -13.31
N SER A 91 -19.65 25.69 -12.17
CA SER A 91 -18.35 25.97 -11.55
C SER A 91 -17.31 24.88 -11.98
N PRO A 92 -16.00 25.08 -11.72
CA PRO A 92 -15.04 24.00 -11.82
C PRO A 92 -15.52 22.77 -11.06
N ALA A 93 -15.55 21.61 -11.71
CA ALA A 93 -16.18 20.42 -11.15
C ALA A 93 -15.14 19.39 -10.69
N VAL A 94 -15.36 18.79 -9.53
CA VAL A 94 -14.56 17.71 -8.94
C VAL A 94 -15.48 16.53 -8.64
N SER A 95 -15.11 15.32 -9.10
CA SER A 95 -15.85 14.10 -8.77
C SER A 95 -15.17 13.29 -7.69
N ILE A 96 -15.96 12.70 -6.81
CA ILE A 96 -15.54 11.76 -5.79
C ILE A 96 -16.34 10.47 -5.99
N ASP A 97 -15.85 9.65 -6.94
CA ASP A 97 -16.48 8.40 -7.30
C ASP A 97 -16.00 7.20 -6.45
N GLN A 98 -16.75 6.11 -6.51
CA GLN A 98 -16.48 4.88 -5.78
C GLN A 98 -15.52 3.93 -6.52
N LYS A 99 -15.36 4.10 -7.84
CA LYS A 99 -14.80 3.06 -8.74
C LYS A 99 -13.29 2.99 -8.82
N SER A 100 -12.53 3.97 -8.41
CA SER A 100 -11.08 4.02 -8.60
C SER A 100 -10.30 3.63 -7.34
N THR A 101 -10.14 2.33 -7.07
CA THR A 101 -9.08 1.87 -6.16
C THR A 101 -7.74 1.99 -6.86
N ASN A 102 -6.82 2.75 -6.28
CA ASN A 102 -5.46 2.85 -6.77
C ASN A 102 -4.77 1.48 -6.61
N ARG A 103 -4.42 0.84 -7.73
CA ARG A 103 -3.77 -0.49 -7.76
C ARG A 103 -2.25 -0.42 -7.63
N ASN A 104 -1.68 0.76 -7.48
CA ASN A 104 -0.25 0.88 -7.30
C ASN A 104 0.16 0.35 -5.91
N PRO A 105 0.98 -0.72 -5.81
CA PRO A 105 1.36 -1.31 -4.53
C PRO A 105 2.22 -0.39 -3.65
N ARG A 106 2.77 0.67 -4.24
CA ARG A 106 3.53 1.70 -3.50
C ARG A 106 2.67 2.81 -2.93
N SER A 107 1.40 2.91 -3.32
CA SER A 107 0.50 3.92 -2.76
C SER A 107 0.04 3.53 -1.37
N THR A 108 0.14 4.47 -0.43
CA THR A 108 -0.32 4.34 0.96
C THR A 108 -1.31 5.44 1.31
N VAL A 109 -2.01 5.32 2.42
CA VAL A 109 -2.86 6.40 2.93
C VAL A 109 -2.07 7.69 3.03
N GLY A 110 -0.86 7.66 3.61
CA GLY A 110 0.01 8.84 3.76
C GLY A 110 0.40 9.51 2.43
N THR A 111 0.62 8.73 1.36
CA THR A 111 0.98 9.29 0.04
C THR A 111 -0.24 9.83 -0.71
N ILE A 112 -1.42 9.23 -0.58
CA ILE A 112 -2.64 9.72 -1.23
C ILE A 112 -3.12 11.03 -0.60
N THR A 113 -2.93 11.17 0.71
CA THR A 113 -3.31 12.38 1.47
C THR A 113 -2.24 13.46 1.45
N GLU A 114 -1.10 13.21 0.80
CA GLU A 114 0.09 14.07 0.78
C GLU A 114 0.73 14.30 2.16
N ILE A 115 0.18 13.72 3.23
CA ILE A 115 0.72 13.87 4.60
C ILE A 115 2.16 13.36 4.65
N TYR A 116 2.45 12.24 3.98
CA TYR A 116 3.78 11.67 3.94
C TYR A 116 4.82 12.60 3.30
N ASP A 117 4.43 13.41 2.31
CA ASP A 117 5.33 14.37 1.67
C ASP A 117 5.71 15.51 2.64
N TYR A 118 4.75 15.98 3.44
CA TYR A 118 5.04 16.94 4.52
C TYR A 118 5.87 16.31 5.64
N MET A 119 5.63 15.03 6.01
CA MET A 119 6.45 14.32 6.98
C MET A 119 7.91 14.19 6.48
N ARG A 120 8.13 13.85 5.22
CA ARG A 120 9.46 13.80 4.61
C ARG A 120 10.18 15.15 4.74
N LEU A 121 9.45 16.24 4.53
CA LEU A 121 10.00 17.59 4.72
C LEU A 121 10.33 17.87 6.18
N LEU A 122 9.46 17.46 7.12
CA LEU A 122 9.68 17.62 8.56
C LEU A 122 10.94 16.88 9.01
N TRP A 123 11.04 15.56 8.71
CA TRP A 123 12.22 14.76 9.07
C TRP A 123 13.50 15.25 8.41
N ALA A 124 13.43 15.77 7.20
CA ALA A 124 14.59 16.34 6.52
C ALA A 124 15.07 17.65 7.16
N ARG A 125 14.20 18.43 7.80
CA ARG A 125 14.52 19.76 8.35
C ARG A 125 14.89 19.76 9.81
N VAL A 126 14.23 18.93 10.62
CA VAL A 126 14.40 18.88 12.08
C VAL A 126 14.76 17.48 12.61
N GLY A 127 14.91 16.50 11.72
CA GLY A 127 15.27 15.14 12.09
C GLY A 127 16.71 15.04 12.58
N ILE A 128 16.90 14.29 13.67
CA ILE A 128 18.20 14.01 14.28
C ILE A 128 18.67 12.64 13.79
N PRO A 129 19.78 12.56 13.03
CA PRO A 129 20.32 11.30 12.57
C PRO A 129 21.07 10.56 13.69
N HIS A 130 20.89 9.24 13.71
CA HIS A 130 21.59 8.32 14.59
C HIS A 130 22.27 7.22 13.78
N CYS A 131 23.27 6.59 14.36
CA CYS A 131 23.88 5.41 13.77
C CYS A 131 22.94 4.22 13.87
N PRO A 132 22.61 3.50 12.78
CA PRO A 132 21.72 2.35 12.84
C PRO A 132 22.30 1.16 13.62
N GLU A 133 23.63 1.09 13.82
CA GLU A 133 24.29 0.01 14.52
C GLU A 133 24.45 0.28 16.03
N CYS A 134 24.90 1.47 16.42
CA CYS A 134 25.17 1.77 17.82
C CYS A 134 24.22 2.79 18.46
N GLY A 135 23.30 3.40 17.69
CA GLY A 135 22.33 4.38 18.20
C GLY A 135 22.91 5.78 18.51
N GLU A 136 24.22 5.97 18.39
CA GLU A 136 24.86 7.25 18.67
C GLU A 136 24.41 8.35 17.72
N ARG A 137 24.25 9.56 18.24
CA ARG A 137 23.84 10.72 17.44
C ARG A 137 24.92 11.09 16.45
N ILE A 138 24.55 11.27 15.20
CA ILE A 138 25.43 11.70 14.12
C ILE A 138 25.28 13.20 13.93
N GLN A 139 26.41 13.92 13.89
CA GLN A 139 26.42 15.36 13.67
C GLN A 139 27.42 15.70 12.56
N ARG A 140 27.13 16.75 11.79
CA ARG A 140 28.12 17.46 10.99
C ARG A 140 28.77 18.47 11.90
N GLN A 141 30.09 18.54 11.89
CA GLN A 141 30.83 19.55 12.61
C GLN A 141 31.52 20.46 11.60
N THR A 142 31.31 21.74 11.72
CA THR A 142 32.09 22.72 10.93
C THR A 142 33.52 22.78 11.47
N VAL A 143 34.49 23.20 10.63
CA VAL A 143 35.88 23.41 11.06
C VAL A 143 35.96 24.26 12.32
N GLN A 144 35.16 25.33 12.40
CA GLN A 144 35.14 26.22 13.56
C GLN A 144 34.63 25.46 14.83
N GLN A 145 33.59 24.67 14.73
CA GLN A 145 33.06 23.87 15.88
C GLN A 145 34.09 22.85 16.36
N ILE A 146 34.80 22.19 15.43
CA ILE A 146 35.89 21.27 15.78
C ILE A 146 37.02 22.01 16.47
N ALA A 147 37.39 23.16 15.95
CA ALA A 147 38.47 24.02 16.53
C ALA A 147 38.06 24.49 17.94
N ASP A 148 36.83 25.00 18.10
CA ASP A 148 36.33 25.49 19.40
C ASP A 148 36.31 24.36 20.45
N GLU A 149 35.83 23.13 20.08
CA GLU A 149 35.84 21.96 20.97
C GLU A 149 37.28 21.56 21.38
N LEU A 150 38.23 21.63 20.47
CA LEU A 150 39.64 21.33 20.75
C LEU A 150 40.32 22.42 21.60
N MET A 151 39.85 23.66 21.52
CA MET A 151 40.36 24.77 22.35
C MET A 151 39.78 24.74 23.79
N GLU A 152 38.71 23.98 24.07
CA GLU A 152 38.22 23.72 25.43
C GLU A 152 39.08 22.70 26.21
N LEU A 153 40.02 22.04 25.54
CA LEU A 153 40.95 21.11 26.18
C LEU A 153 41.88 21.86 27.18
N PRO A 154 42.34 21.14 28.23
CA PRO A 154 43.33 21.74 29.16
C PRO A 154 44.55 22.30 28.44
N GLU A 155 44.97 23.52 28.83
CA GLU A 155 46.14 24.17 28.24
C GLU A 155 47.39 23.28 28.41
N GLY A 156 48.14 23.11 27.33
CA GLY A 156 49.31 22.24 27.31
C GLY A 156 49.05 20.85 26.76
N THR A 157 47.79 20.44 26.50
CA THR A 157 47.45 19.14 25.89
C THR A 157 48.09 19.03 24.50
N ARG A 158 48.88 17.96 24.26
CA ARG A 158 49.56 17.71 22.98
C ARG A 158 48.73 16.75 22.12
N PHE A 159 48.49 17.14 20.87
CA PHE A 159 47.76 16.31 19.93
C PHE A 159 48.28 16.44 18.50
N GLN A 160 47.95 15.46 17.65
CA GLN A 160 48.24 15.48 16.21
C GLN A 160 46.92 15.56 15.43
N VAL A 161 46.93 16.36 14.35
CA VAL A 161 45.85 16.41 13.38
C VAL A 161 46.16 15.42 12.29
N LEU A 162 45.37 14.36 12.16
CA LEU A 162 45.56 13.25 11.24
C LEU A 162 44.48 13.26 10.14
N ALA A 163 44.89 13.06 8.89
CA ALA A 163 44.01 12.86 7.74
C ALA A 163 44.02 11.39 7.35
N PRO A 164 42.97 10.59 7.64
CA PRO A 164 42.90 9.17 7.29
C PRO A 164 42.60 8.97 5.80
N VAL A 165 43.66 8.77 4.99
CA VAL A 165 43.58 8.62 3.53
C VAL A 165 43.30 7.19 3.07
N VAL A 166 43.61 6.18 3.89
CA VAL A 166 43.28 4.76 3.65
C VAL A 166 42.69 4.17 4.91
N SER A 167 41.53 3.50 4.80
CA SER A 167 40.91 2.75 5.89
C SER A 167 40.56 1.34 5.42
N GLN A 168 41.09 0.32 6.11
CA GLN A 168 40.81 -1.11 5.93
C GLN A 168 40.92 -1.59 4.47
N LYS A 169 41.83 -1.01 3.67
CA LYS A 169 42.05 -1.40 2.27
C LYS A 169 43.32 -2.22 2.10
N LYS A 170 43.27 -3.22 1.22
CA LYS A 170 44.41 -4.05 0.83
C LYS A 170 45.23 -3.33 -0.23
N GLY A 171 46.55 -3.33 -0.12
CA GLY A 171 47.46 -2.71 -1.09
C GLY A 171 48.86 -2.45 -0.54
N GLU A 172 49.81 -2.17 -1.40
CA GLU A 172 51.19 -1.80 -1.04
C GLU A 172 51.34 -0.26 -0.87
N PHE A 173 50.44 0.54 -1.44
CA PHE A 173 50.32 2.01 -1.33
C PHE A 173 51.60 2.83 -1.63
N VAL A 174 52.52 2.27 -2.41
CA VAL A 174 53.81 2.90 -2.75
C VAL A 174 53.65 4.27 -3.45
N ASP A 175 52.70 4.33 -4.40
CA ASP A 175 52.40 5.56 -5.14
C ASP A 175 51.77 6.63 -4.24
N LEU A 176 50.87 6.23 -3.32
CA LEU A 176 50.28 7.10 -2.32
C LEU A 176 51.36 7.74 -1.42
N PHE A 177 52.27 6.93 -0.89
CA PHE A 177 53.37 7.46 -0.06
C PHE A 177 54.28 8.45 -0.82
N ARG A 178 54.52 8.19 -2.11
CA ARG A 178 55.27 9.10 -2.97
C ARG A 178 54.53 10.41 -3.19
N GLU A 179 53.25 10.35 -3.47
CA GLU A 179 52.38 11.52 -3.66
C GLU A 179 52.33 12.38 -2.40
N LEU A 180 52.10 11.78 -1.23
CA LEU A 180 52.07 12.47 0.06
C LEU A 180 53.42 13.14 0.39
N SER A 181 54.54 12.45 0.14
CA SER A 181 55.88 12.99 0.33
C SER A 181 56.14 14.17 -0.62
N THR A 182 55.71 14.08 -1.88
CA THR A 182 55.84 15.16 -2.88
C THR A 182 55.01 16.38 -2.53
N SER A 183 53.83 16.14 -1.90
CA SER A 183 52.94 17.19 -1.40
C SER A 183 53.46 17.88 -0.12
N GLY A 184 54.62 17.47 0.39
CA GLY A 184 55.29 18.14 1.51
C GLY A 184 55.00 17.55 2.89
N TYR A 185 54.26 16.45 2.98
CA TYR A 185 54.03 15.81 4.27
C TYR A 185 55.25 14.98 4.69
N ALA A 186 55.63 15.08 5.97
CA ALA A 186 56.82 14.41 6.49
C ALA A 186 56.54 13.06 7.13
N ARG A 187 55.32 12.84 7.65
CA ARG A 187 54.95 11.67 8.46
C ARG A 187 53.57 11.16 8.16
N ALA A 188 53.39 9.87 8.37
CA ALA A 188 52.09 9.20 8.40
C ALA A 188 52.01 8.24 9.58
N VAL A 189 50.78 7.93 10.01
CA VAL A 189 50.51 6.84 10.93
C VAL A 189 50.04 5.67 10.07
N VAL A 190 50.71 4.52 10.11
CA VAL A 190 50.43 3.32 9.36
C VAL A 190 50.18 2.20 10.35
N ASP A 191 48.98 1.65 10.36
CA ASP A 191 48.55 0.58 11.28
C ASP A 191 48.86 0.90 12.76
N GLY A 192 48.71 2.15 13.14
CA GLY A 192 48.94 2.66 14.50
C GLY A 192 50.36 3.13 14.79
N GLU A 193 51.35 2.89 13.90
CA GLU A 193 52.74 3.31 14.07
C GLU A 193 53.07 4.56 13.24
N THR A 194 53.74 5.54 13.85
CA THR A 194 54.19 6.75 13.13
C THR A 194 55.43 6.46 12.31
N VAL A 195 55.36 6.67 11.00
CA VAL A 195 56.47 6.43 10.04
C VAL A 195 56.87 7.72 9.34
N GLN A 196 58.13 7.80 8.89
CA GLN A 196 58.63 8.88 8.06
C GLN A 196 58.28 8.61 6.58
N LEU A 197 57.71 9.57 5.88
CA LEU A 197 57.39 9.42 4.46
C LEU A 197 58.62 9.48 3.53
N SER A 198 59.79 9.89 4.05
CA SER A 198 61.08 9.75 3.35
C SER A 198 61.54 8.28 3.21
N GLU A 199 61.15 7.42 4.13
CA GLU A 199 61.46 5.99 4.17
C GLU A 199 60.21 5.19 4.50
N PRO A 200 59.22 5.11 3.56
CA PRO A 200 57.92 4.47 3.82
C PRO A 200 58.08 2.95 4.03
N PRO A 201 57.31 2.33 4.91
CA PRO A 201 57.36 0.89 5.16
C PRO A 201 56.86 0.12 3.94
N ALA A 202 57.43 -1.08 3.72
CA ALA A 202 56.98 -2.03 2.71
C ALA A 202 55.73 -2.75 3.21
N LEU A 203 54.56 -2.43 2.70
CA LEU A 203 53.27 -3.01 3.09
C LEU A 203 52.96 -4.26 2.30
N LYS A 204 52.23 -5.23 2.96
CA LYS A 204 51.84 -6.48 2.34
C LYS A 204 50.57 -6.33 1.52
N LYS A 205 50.61 -6.62 0.22
CA LYS A 205 49.51 -6.48 -0.73
C LYS A 205 48.16 -7.14 -0.31
N GLN A 206 48.21 -8.25 0.45
CA GLN A 206 47.07 -9.04 0.83
C GLN A 206 46.51 -8.68 2.23
N VAL A 207 47.17 -7.80 2.97
CA VAL A 207 46.77 -7.34 4.30
C VAL A 207 45.96 -6.03 4.16
N LYS A 208 45.02 -5.83 5.04
CA LYS A 208 44.31 -4.56 5.15
C LYS A 208 45.13 -3.58 5.97
N HIS A 209 45.25 -2.35 5.50
CA HIS A 209 46.03 -1.32 6.15
C HIS A 209 45.20 -0.07 6.41
N ASP A 210 45.53 0.63 7.48
CA ASP A 210 45.00 1.94 7.83
C ASP A 210 46.16 2.96 7.72
N ILE A 211 46.01 4.02 6.89
CA ILE A 211 47.03 5.04 6.69
C ILE A 211 46.40 6.42 6.93
N ALA A 212 46.96 7.17 7.88
CA ALA A 212 46.60 8.56 8.15
C ALA A 212 47.79 9.46 8.04
N VAL A 213 47.66 10.58 7.31
CA VAL A 213 48.72 11.60 7.17
C VAL A 213 48.76 12.47 8.42
N VAL A 214 49.94 12.71 8.98
CA VAL A 214 50.09 13.69 10.05
C VAL A 214 50.18 15.09 9.40
N VAL A 215 49.07 15.83 9.47
CA VAL A 215 48.97 17.18 8.91
C VAL A 215 49.70 18.18 9.80
N ASP A 216 49.46 18.11 11.11
CA ASP A 216 50.12 18.99 12.06
C ASP A 216 50.25 18.36 13.46
N ARG A 217 51.11 18.94 14.30
CA ARG A 217 51.34 18.59 15.71
C ARG A 217 51.23 19.84 16.53
N LEU A 218 50.22 19.90 17.39
CA LEU A 218 49.82 21.10 18.11
C LEU A 218 49.77 20.87 19.62
N VAL A 219 49.87 21.99 20.33
CA VAL A 219 49.64 22.05 21.79
C VAL A 219 48.47 22.99 22.00
N ALA A 220 47.47 22.56 22.79
CA ALA A 220 46.35 23.41 23.12
C ALA A 220 46.79 24.69 23.83
N SER A 221 46.65 25.82 23.17
CA SER A 221 46.93 27.15 23.69
C SER A 221 46.12 28.21 22.93
N PRO A 222 45.76 29.34 23.55
CA PRO A 222 44.98 30.39 22.89
C PRO A 222 45.56 30.86 21.53
N ASP A 223 46.86 30.85 21.39
CA ASP A 223 47.55 31.27 20.16
C ASP A 223 47.54 30.23 19.05
N ALA A 224 47.12 29.00 19.35
CA ALA A 224 47.10 27.90 18.38
C ALA A 224 45.86 27.89 17.47
N LEU A 225 44.83 28.68 17.76
CA LEU A 225 43.49 28.58 17.09
C LEU A 225 43.62 28.76 15.56
N THR A 226 44.30 29.78 15.07
CA THR A 226 44.42 30.01 13.61
C THR A 226 45.12 28.84 12.93
N ARG A 227 46.27 28.39 13.51
CA ARG A 227 47.02 27.26 12.96
C ARG A 227 46.25 25.95 13.02
N LEU A 228 45.47 25.74 14.09
CA LEU A 228 44.58 24.59 14.21
C LEU A 228 43.50 24.60 13.13
N THR A 229 42.85 25.75 12.89
CA THR A 229 41.83 25.91 11.85
C THR A 229 42.40 25.56 10.46
N ASP A 230 43.56 26.12 10.10
CA ASP A 230 44.23 25.82 8.82
C ASP A 230 44.60 24.33 8.67
N SER A 231 45.03 23.71 9.78
CA SER A 231 45.40 22.29 9.79
C SER A 231 44.17 21.40 9.67
N LEU A 232 43.05 21.77 10.28
CA LEU A 232 41.76 21.07 10.16
C LEU A 232 41.20 21.18 8.73
N GLU A 233 41.24 22.40 8.12
CA GLU A 233 40.82 22.58 6.72
C GLU A 233 41.64 21.73 5.77
N THR A 234 42.96 21.67 5.97
CA THR A 234 43.86 20.84 5.19
C THR A 234 43.55 19.36 5.34
N ALA A 235 43.34 18.87 6.59
CA ALA A 235 43.05 17.48 6.86
C ALA A 235 41.70 17.05 6.26
N LEU A 236 40.66 17.88 6.44
CA LEU A 236 39.32 17.64 5.90
C LEU A 236 39.30 17.65 4.37
N GLY A 237 40.08 18.55 3.75
CA GLY A 237 40.24 18.59 2.29
C GLY A 237 40.92 17.35 1.72
N LEU A 238 41.91 16.76 2.39
CA LEU A 238 42.61 15.54 1.98
C LEU A 238 41.72 14.27 2.05
N THR A 239 40.73 14.24 2.93
CA THR A 239 39.95 13.05 3.27
C THR A 239 38.48 13.15 2.87
N GLU A 240 38.13 14.18 2.10
CA GLU A 240 36.76 14.50 1.76
C GLU A 240 35.86 14.72 2.99
N GLY A 241 36.39 15.32 4.04
CA GLY A 241 35.62 15.78 5.21
C GLY A 241 35.74 14.92 6.47
N LEU A 242 36.84 14.15 6.63
CA LEU A 242 37.13 13.39 7.85
C LEU A 242 38.46 13.79 8.46
N VAL A 243 38.52 14.01 9.77
CA VAL A 243 39.78 14.29 10.51
C VAL A 243 39.81 13.50 11.82
N VAL A 244 41.00 13.03 12.20
CA VAL A 244 41.24 12.32 13.44
C VAL A 244 42.20 13.09 14.28
N ILE A 245 41.88 13.34 15.54
CA ILE A 245 42.78 13.96 16.52
C ILE A 245 43.35 12.86 17.40
N ASP A 246 44.66 12.69 17.41
CA ASP A 246 45.41 11.73 18.24
C ASP A 246 46.08 12.47 19.39
N PHE A 247 45.67 12.15 20.64
CA PHE A 247 46.21 12.75 21.86
C PHE A 247 47.51 12.05 22.28
N VAL A 248 48.63 12.65 21.97
CA VAL A 248 49.99 12.08 22.18
C VAL A 248 50.29 11.79 23.65
N ASP A 249 49.66 12.50 24.57
CA ASP A 249 49.88 12.37 26.02
C ASP A 249 49.07 11.19 26.65
N ARG A 250 48.25 10.51 25.89
CA ARG A 250 47.47 9.38 26.36
C ARG A 250 48.11 8.06 25.99
N GLU A 251 47.82 7.00 26.80
CA GLU A 251 48.32 5.66 26.51
C GLU A 251 47.82 5.15 25.18
N ALA A 252 48.62 4.30 24.50
CA ALA A 252 48.31 3.84 23.14
C ALA A 252 47.00 3.05 23.02
N GLU A 253 46.61 2.38 24.11
CA GLU A 253 45.40 1.54 24.18
C GLU A 253 44.21 2.24 24.84
N ALA A 254 44.30 3.51 25.22
CA ALA A 254 43.23 4.24 25.84
C ALA A 254 42.09 4.50 24.84
N GLU A 255 40.86 4.21 25.23
CA GLU A 255 39.66 4.38 24.36
C GLU A 255 39.47 5.85 23.90
N ASP A 256 39.94 6.80 24.70
CA ASP A 256 39.85 8.23 24.42
C ASP A 256 41.09 8.83 23.78
N ARG A 257 42.09 8.02 23.37
CA ARG A 257 43.33 8.48 22.70
C ARG A 257 43.05 9.18 21.39
N THR A 258 42.08 8.72 20.60
CA THR A 258 41.74 9.35 19.32
C THR A 258 40.30 9.84 19.34
N ARG A 259 40.07 11.05 18.78
CA ARG A 259 38.72 11.55 18.49
C ARG A 259 38.62 11.78 16.97
N THR A 260 37.50 11.30 16.41
CA THR A 260 37.18 11.46 14.99
C THR A 260 36.11 12.53 14.83
N PHE A 261 36.39 13.49 13.95
CA PHE A 261 35.46 14.55 13.57
C PHE A 261 35.16 14.48 12.07
N SER A 262 33.98 14.92 11.66
CA SER A 262 33.61 14.90 10.24
C SER A 262 32.72 16.07 9.84
N GLU A 263 33.02 16.66 8.70
CA GLU A 263 32.11 17.59 8.01
C GLU A 263 30.97 16.87 7.31
N LYS A 264 31.07 15.55 7.05
CA LYS A 264 30.00 14.68 6.55
C LYS A 264 29.36 13.96 7.72
N LEU A 265 28.14 13.47 7.50
CA LEU A 265 27.46 12.63 8.50
C LEU A 265 28.25 11.33 8.70
N SER A 266 28.84 11.14 9.86
CA SER A 266 29.63 9.95 10.20
C SER A 266 29.36 9.50 11.63
N CYS A 267 29.45 8.19 11.86
CA CYS A 267 29.34 7.62 13.21
C CYS A 267 30.64 7.85 14.00
N PRO A 268 30.55 8.35 15.26
CA PRO A 268 31.74 8.47 16.13
C PRO A 268 32.49 7.14 16.33
N ASN A 269 31.75 6.03 16.33
CA ASN A 269 32.30 4.67 16.49
C ASN A 269 32.73 4.03 15.17
N ARG A 270 32.87 4.82 14.08
CA ARG A 270 33.36 4.39 12.77
C ARG A 270 32.53 3.31 12.06
N HIS A 271 31.27 3.14 12.41
CA HIS A 271 30.38 2.29 11.64
C HIS A 271 30.18 2.87 10.23
N PRO A 272 30.16 2.03 9.18
CA PRO A 272 29.97 2.52 7.81
C PRO A 272 28.56 3.09 7.64
N LEU A 273 28.47 4.32 7.17
CA LEU A 273 27.19 4.98 6.89
C LEU A 273 27.09 5.31 5.40
N GLN A 274 25.94 5.01 4.82
CA GLN A 274 25.62 5.38 3.44
C GLN A 274 24.77 6.65 3.34
N LEU A 275 24.56 7.35 4.46
CA LEU A 275 23.78 8.59 4.53
C LEU A 275 24.69 9.80 4.27
N THR A 276 24.67 10.29 3.04
CA THR A 276 25.50 11.45 2.65
C THR A 276 24.83 12.79 2.93
N GLU A 277 23.51 12.87 2.71
CA GLU A 277 22.71 14.08 2.87
C GLU A 277 21.30 13.73 3.37
N ILE A 278 20.74 14.61 4.22
CA ILE A 278 19.37 14.49 4.72
C ILE A 278 18.50 15.47 3.95
N GLU A 279 17.83 14.95 2.92
CA GLU A 279 16.90 15.68 2.07
C GLU A 279 15.52 15.01 2.06
N PRO A 280 14.44 15.68 1.65
CA PRO A 280 13.11 15.04 1.56
C PRO A 280 13.08 13.79 0.67
N ARG A 281 13.94 13.73 -0.37
CA ARG A 281 14.05 12.54 -1.24
C ARG A 281 14.65 11.31 -0.52
N THR A 282 15.47 11.52 0.51
CA THR A 282 16.05 10.46 1.34
C THR A 282 14.99 9.66 2.08
N PHE A 283 13.87 10.28 2.45
CA PHE A 283 12.73 9.63 3.11
C PHE A 283 11.68 9.08 2.13
N SER A 284 11.97 9.03 0.84
CA SER A 284 11.06 8.49 -0.16
C SER A 284 11.31 7.01 -0.41
N PHE A 285 10.34 6.17 -0.09
CA PHE A 285 10.38 4.75 -0.45
C PHE A 285 10.11 4.49 -1.95
N ASN A 286 9.75 5.52 -2.73
CA ASN A 286 9.60 5.45 -4.19
C ASN A 286 10.88 5.84 -4.95
N ALA A 287 11.90 6.31 -4.23
CA ALA A 287 13.17 6.73 -4.81
C ALA A 287 14.31 5.82 -4.33
N PRO A 288 15.29 5.47 -5.18
CA PRO A 288 16.41 4.59 -4.80
C PRO A 288 17.26 5.10 -3.62
N PHE A 289 17.21 6.40 -3.38
CA PHE A 289 17.97 7.05 -2.28
C PHE A 289 17.49 6.59 -0.91
N GLY A 290 16.18 6.43 -0.70
CA GLY A 290 15.59 6.06 0.58
C GLY A 290 15.02 4.66 0.63
N ALA A 291 14.63 4.08 -0.53
CA ALA A 291 13.99 2.78 -0.59
C ALA A 291 14.88 1.65 -0.08
N CYS A 292 14.34 0.75 0.72
CA CYS A 292 14.98 -0.50 1.10
C CYS A 292 15.41 -1.27 -0.16
N PRO A 293 16.70 -1.66 -0.31
CA PRO A 293 17.19 -2.29 -1.53
C PRO A 293 16.59 -3.69 -1.76
N VAL A 294 16.25 -4.42 -0.69
CA VAL A 294 15.73 -5.80 -0.77
C VAL A 294 14.30 -5.83 -1.32
N CYS A 295 13.41 -4.95 -0.83
CA CYS A 295 12.01 -4.90 -1.30
C CYS A 295 11.75 -3.76 -2.29
N SER A 296 12.76 -2.99 -2.67
CA SER A 296 12.61 -1.81 -3.56
C SER A 296 11.51 -0.84 -3.12
N GLY A 297 11.35 -0.65 -1.80
CA GLY A 297 10.35 0.24 -1.21
C GLY A 297 8.94 -0.32 -1.12
N LEU A 298 8.72 -1.61 -1.39
CA LEU A 298 7.41 -2.25 -1.24
C LEU A 298 7.05 -2.55 0.22
N GLY A 299 8.06 -2.79 1.08
CA GLY A 299 7.87 -3.19 2.48
C GLY A 299 7.58 -4.68 2.65
N THR A 300 7.22 -5.36 1.58
CA THR A 300 6.87 -6.77 1.56
C THR A 300 7.60 -7.50 0.44
N ARG A 301 7.67 -8.81 0.54
CA ARG A 301 8.11 -9.69 -0.55
C ARG A 301 7.20 -10.91 -0.63
N MET A 302 7.14 -11.50 -1.81
CA MET A 302 6.52 -12.80 -1.98
C MET A 302 7.49 -13.87 -1.43
N ALA A 303 7.04 -14.64 -0.46
CA ALA A 303 7.79 -15.78 0.08
C ALA A 303 6.92 -17.02 0.06
N VAL A 304 7.54 -18.16 -0.09
CA VAL A 304 6.83 -19.43 -0.06
C VAL A 304 6.29 -19.69 1.33
N ASP A 305 5.02 -20.09 1.39
CA ASP A 305 4.32 -20.40 2.63
C ASP A 305 4.20 -21.93 2.79
N VAL A 306 4.80 -22.46 3.86
CA VAL A 306 4.80 -23.90 4.14
C VAL A 306 3.37 -24.45 4.29
N GLU A 307 2.43 -23.66 4.86
CA GLU A 307 1.02 -24.07 4.99
C GLU A 307 0.32 -24.26 3.64
N LEU A 308 0.83 -23.61 2.59
CA LEU A 308 0.33 -23.76 1.22
C LEU A 308 1.01 -24.89 0.45
N LEU A 309 2.21 -25.33 0.90
CA LEU A 309 2.94 -26.43 0.30
C LEU A 309 2.44 -27.79 0.79
N ILE A 310 2.08 -27.86 2.08
CA ILE A 310 1.72 -29.09 2.76
C ILE A 310 0.19 -29.16 2.84
N GLY A 311 -0.35 -30.29 2.42
CA GLY A 311 -1.77 -30.58 2.50
C GLY A 311 -2.21 -30.99 3.91
N ASP A 312 -3.06 -32.01 3.99
CA ASP A 312 -3.48 -32.58 5.27
C ASP A 312 -2.26 -33.26 5.95
N PRO A 313 -1.79 -32.83 7.13
CA PRO A 313 -0.63 -33.39 7.79
C PRO A 313 -0.81 -34.84 8.27
N THR A 314 -2.03 -35.39 8.23
CA THR A 314 -2.30 -36.81 8.46
C THR A 314 -1.95 -37.69 7.27
N LEU A 315 -1.72 -37.10 6.10
CA LEU A 315 -1.27 -37.80 4.90
C LEU A 315 0.24 -37.92 4.87
N SER A 316 0.72 -39.01 4.28
CA SER A 316 2.13 -39.27 4.03
C SER A 316 2.60 -38.63 2.70
N VAL A 317 3.93 -38.68 2.47
CA VAL A 317 4.53 -38.23 1.21
C VAL A 317 4.01 -39.07 0.02
N ASN A 318 3.82 -40.38 0.18
CA ASN A 318 3.28 -41.24 -0.85
C ASN A 318 1.81 -41.00 -1.12
N GLU A 319 1.03 -40.56 -0.13
CA GLU A 319 -0.36 -40.15 -0.27
C GLU A 319 -0.50 -38.71 -0.82
N GLY A 320 0.60 -38.00 -0.98
CA GLY A 320 0.64 -36.73 -1.69
C GLY A 320 0.46 -35.49 -0.83
N VAL A 321 0.99 -35.50 0.38
CA VAL A 321 0.97 -34.34 1.28
C VAL A 321 1.68 -33.11 0.68
N ILE A 322 2.67 -33.28 -0.21
CA ILE A 322 3.41 -32.20 -0.86
C ILE A 322 2.65 -31.73 -2.11
N LEU A 323 1.83 -30.71 -1.97
CA LEU A 323 0.88 -30.27 -2.98
C LEU A 323 1.52 -29.82 -4.31
N PRO A 324 2.63 -29.05 -4.34
CA PRO A 324 3.22 -28.59 -5.60
C PRO A 324 3.65 -29.75 -6.52
N TRP A 325 4.08 -30.85 -5.96
CA TRP A 325 4.57 -31.99 -6.74
C TRP A 325 3.47 -32.96 -7.16
N ASN A 326 2.35 -32.99 -6.46
CA ASN A 326 1.20 -33.84 -6.82
C ASN A 326 0.49 -33.38 -8.09
N GLN A 327 0.54 -32.09 -8.42
CA GLN A 327 -0.14 -31.49 -9.57
C GLN A 327 0.70 -31.51 -10.86
N GLN A 328 1.91 -31.99 -10.80
CA GLN A 328 2.78 -32.14 -11.96
C GLN A 328 2.34 -33.35 -12.81
N GLY A 329 2.51 -33.26 -14.13
CA GLY A 329 2.18 -34.39 -15.01
C GLY A 329 2.94 -35.67 -14.60
N LYS A 330 2.40 -36.85 -14.93
CA LYS A 330 2.88 -38.17 -14.49
C LYS A 330 4.40 -38.35 -14.50
N GLY A 331 5.11 -37.75 -15.44
CA GLY A 331 6.58 -37.86 -15.54
C GLY A 331 7.32 -37.11 -14.45
N LEU A 332 6.89 -35.87 -14.14
CA LEU A 332 7.56 -35.01 -13.14
C LEU A 332 7.24 -35.49 -11.72
N TYR A 333 6.02 -35.93 -11.47
CA TYR A 333 5.65 -36.60 -10.22
C TYR A 333 6.55 -37.80 -9.92
N SER A 334 6.73 -38.70 -10.91
CA SER A 334 7.62 -39.86 -10.78
C SER A 334 9.09 -39.48 -10.51
N TYR A 335 9.55 -38.33 -11.03
CA TYR A 335 10.90 -37.83 -10.76
C TYR A 335 11.07 -37.43 -9.29
N PHE A 336 10.15 -36.61 -8.76
CA PHE A 336 10.19 -36.20 -7.36
C PHE A 336 10.03 -37.36 -6.39
N GLN A 337 9.16 -38.32 -6.70
CA GLN A 337 9.02 -39.53 -5.88
C GLN A 337 10.34 -40.33 -5.77
N LYS A 338 11.14 -40.41 -6.85
CA LYS A 338 12.43 -41.07 -6.82
C LYS A 338 13.46 -40.29 -6.02
N LEU A 339 13.46 -38.96 -6.11
CA LEU A 339 14.32 -38.11 -5.27
C LEU A 339 13.99 -38.28 -3.80
N LEU A 340 12.71 -38.22 -3.43
CA LEU A 340 12.25 -38.40 -2.06
C LEU A 340 12.56 -39.82 -1.52
N ALA A 341 12.44 -40.86 -2.36
CA ALA A 341 12.83 -42.20 -2.00
C ALA A 341 14.34 -42.35 -1.78
N GLY A 342 15.15 -41.56 -2.48
CA GLY A 342 16.58 -41.45 -2.22
C GLY A 342 16.85 -40.78 -0.87
N LEU A 343 16.23 -39.62 -0.63
CA LEU A 343 16.35 -38.85 0.59
C LEU A 343 15.91 -39.66 1.82
N ALA A 344 14.77 -40.37 1.70
CA ALA A 344 14.24 -41.25 2.76
C ALA A 344 15.23 -42.33 3.18
N ARG A 345 15.96 -42.92 2.21
CA ARG A 345 17.00 -43.90 2.50
C ARG A 345 18.21 -43.28 3.20
N ASP A 346 18.62 -42.12 2.73
CA ASP A 346 19.82 -41.46 3.24
C ASP A 346 19.59 -40.85 4.64
N LEU A 347 18.37 -40.39 4.95
CA LEU A 347 17.98 -39.88 6.27
C LEU A 347 17.28 -40.91 7.18
N GLY A 348 16.93 -42.10 6.68
CA GLY A 348 16.38 -43.20 7.49
C GLY A 348 14.91 -43.04 7.88
N PHE A 349 14.07 -42.38 7.09
CA PHE A 349 12.62 -42.23 7.33
C PHE A 349 11.78 -43.01 6.30
N SER A 350 10.50 -43.24 6.60
CA SER A 350 9.55 -43.86 5.66
C SER A 350 8.71 -42.78 4.95
N LEU A 351 8.52 -42.95 3.64
CA LEU A 351 7.61 -42.10 2.85
C LEU A 351 6.12 -42.34 3.15
N ASP A 352 5.80 -43.43 3.90
CA ASP A 352 4.42 -43.74 4.33
C ASP A 352 4.12 -43.20 5.72
N THR A 353 5.11 -42.56 6.40
CA THR A 353 4.85 -41.86 7.67
C THR A 353 4.04 -40.57 7.42
N PRO A 354 2.96 -40.33 8.19
CA PRO A 354 2.24 -39.07 8.12
C PRO A 354 3.17 -37.88 8.32
N TRP A 355 2.93 -36.79 7.58
CA TRP A 355 3.77 -35.61 7.64
C TRP A 355 3.94 -35.04 9.06
N GLY A 356 2.81 -35.00 9.83
CA GLY A 356 2.82 -34.52 11.21
C GLY A 356 3.60 -35.38 12.20
N GLU A 357 3.95 -36.62 11.83
CA GLU A 357 4.71 -37.56 12.65
C GLU A 357 6.22 -37.66 12.24
N LEU A 358 6.58 -37.01 11.12
CA LEU A 358 7.99 -36.94 10.70
C LEU A 358 8.77 -36.02 11.66
N GLU A 359 10.01 -36.40 11.94
CA GLU A 359 10.93 -35.56 12.69
C GLU A 359 11.13 -34.21 12.01
N GLN A 360 11.26 -33.14 12.79
CA GLN A 360 11.42 -31.79 12.28
C GLN A 360 12.62 -31.65 11.32
N SER A 361 13.71 -32.31 11.62
CA SER A 361 14.92 -32.36 10.75
C SER A 361 14.64 -32.95 9.37
N VAL A 362 13.77 -33.96 9.29
CA VAL A 362 13.34 -34.58 8.02
C VAL A 362 12.40 -33.64 7.27
N GLN A 363 11.45 -32.99 7.96
CA GLN A 363 10.57 -32.01 7.35
C GLN A 363 11.36 -30.81 6.78
N GLU A 364 12.36 -30.32 7.53
CA GLU A 364 13.25 -29.26 7.08
C GLU A 364 14.08 -29.66 5.87
N ALA A 365 14.64 -30.86 5.85
CA ALA A 365 15.38 -31.40 4.69
C ALA A 365 14.50 -31.52 3.44
N ILE A 366 13.22 -31.89 3.57
CA ILE A 366 12.29 -31.96 2.46
C ILE A 366 11.92 -30.53 1.97
N LEU A 367 11.73 -29.61 2.89
CA LEU A 367 11.29 -28.23 2.57
C LEU A 367 12.44 -27.38 2.01
N LEU A 368 13.60 -27.38 2.66
CA LEU A 368 14.72 -26.48 2.36
C LEU A 368 15.80 -27.13 1.48
N GLY A 369 15.78 -28.48 1.36
CA GLY A 369 16.85 -29.22 0.71
C GLY A 369 17.97 -29.60 1.68
N ASN A 370 19.07 -30.11 1.12
CA ASN A 370 20.23 -30.52 1.87
C ASN A 370 21.53 -30.28 1.08
N ASP A 371 22.65 -30.25 1.79
CA ASP A 371 23.98 -29.99 1.21
C ASP A 371 24.67 -31.27 0.65
N PHE A 372 24.02 -32.43 0.74
CA PHE A 372 24.57 -33.68 0.23
C PHE A 372 23.82 -34.19 -1.00
N GLU A 373 24.51 -34.99 -1.83
CA GLU A 373 23.94 -35.62 -3.01
C GLU A 373 23.09 -36.83 -2.63
N VAL A 374 21.84 -36.82 -3.05
CA VAL A 374 20.90 -37.93 -2.91
C VAL A 374 21.15 -38.99 -3.99
N ARG A 375 21.25 -40.24 -3.61
CA ARG A 375 21.40 -41.36 -4.55
C ARG A 375 20.06 -41.84 -5.07
N VAL A 376 19.80 -41.58 -6.34
CA VAL A 376 18.56 -41.98 -7.03
C VAL A 376 18.79 -43.28 -7.78
N LYS A 377 17.99 -44.31 -7.45
CA LYS A 377 17.96 -45.58 -8.19
C LYS A 377 16.69 -45.62 -9.04
N TRP A 378 16.83 -45.97 -10.31
CA TRP A 378 15.69 -46.16 -11.19
C TRP A 378 15.98 -47.22 -12.24
N ARG A 379 14.90 -47.90 -12.71
CA ARG A 379 14.98 -48.89 -13.76
C ARG A 379 14.69 -48.26 -15.10
N ASN A 380 15.66 -48.33 -16.02
CA ASN A 380 15.48 -47.73 -17.34
C ASN A 380 14.54 -48.60 -18.22
N ARG A 381 14.15 -48.07 -19.40
CA ARG A 381 13.26 -48.78 -20.34
C ARG A 381 13.79 -50.12 -20.84
N TYR A 382 15.06 -50.42 -20.62
CA TYR A 382 15.71 -51.70 -20.98
C TYR A 382 15.83 -52.64 -19.78
N GLY A 383 15.19 -52.36 -18.67
CA GLY A 383 15.19 -53.19 -17.48
C GLY A 383 16.48 -53.14 -16.65
N ARG A 384 17.44 -52.25 -16.96
CA ARG A 384 18.70 -52.10 -16.21
C ARG A 384 18.52 -51.07 -15.09
N ASP A 385 19.05 -51.41 -13.91
CA ASP A 385 19.09 -50.48 -12.80
C ASP A 385 20.20 -49.46 -13.02
N VAL A 386 19.85 -48.21 -12.99
CA VAL A 386 20.73 -47.04 -13.11
C VAL A 386 20.72 -46.30 -11.77
N THR A 387 21.89 -45.99 -11.27
CA THR A 387 22.07 -45.16 -10.07
C THR A 387 22.82 -43.89 -10.47
N TYR A 388 22.34 -42.73 -10.05
CA TYR A 388 23.06 -41.47 -10.18
C TYR A 388 22.89 -40.67 -8.89
N SER A 389 23.84 -39.78 -8.62
CA SER A 389 23.78 -38.84 -7.50
C SER A 389 23.34 -37.46 -8.02
N THR A 390 22.48 -36.78 -7.27
CA THR A 390 22.03 -35.43 -7.60
C THR A 390 21.72 -34.66 -6.32
N GLY A 391 21.88 -33.34 -6.34
CA GLY A 391 21.44 -32.47 -5.26
C GLY A 391 19.91 -32.47 -5.12
N PHE A 392 19.43 -32.33 -3.90
CA PHE A 392 18.03 -32.16 -3.59
C PHE A 392 17.78 -30.72 -3.12
N GLU A 393 17.23 -29.91 -3.99
CA GLU A 393 17.06 -28.47 -3.73
C GLU A 393 15.98 -28.14 -2.69
N GLY A 394 15.08 -29.07 -2.36
CA GLY A 394 13.92 -28.83 -1.49
C GLY A 394 12.72 -28.22 -2.21
N VAL A 395 11.56 -28.25 -1.52
CA VAL A 395 10.27 -27.75 -2.09
C VAL A 395 10.28 -26.22 -2.20
N ILE A 396 10.78 -25.54 -1.17
CA ILE A 396 10.78 -24.07 -1.09
C ILE A 396 11.68 -23.46 -2.17
N PRO A 397 12.98 -23.80 -2.26
CA PRO A 397 13.84 -23.27 -3.31
C PRO A 397 13.35 -23.64 -4.72
N TYR A 398 12.77 -24.83 -4.91
CA TYR A 398 12.17 -25.23 -6.16
C TYR A 398 11.05 -24.27 -6.61
N ILE A 399 10.13 -23.93 -5.70
CA ILE A 399 9.02 -23.02 -5.99
C ILE A 399 9.54 -21.60 -6.25
N GLU A 400 10.46 -21.10 -5.41
CA GLU A 400 11.05 -19.76 -5.58
C GLU A 400 11.74 -19.62 -6.94
N ARG A 401 12.55 -20.60 -7.31
CA ARG A 401 13.22 -20.65 -8.60
C ARG A 401 12.23 -20.71 -9.75
N LYS A 402 11.21 -21.58 -9.66
CA LYS A 402 10.20 -21.72 -10.71
C LYS A 402 9.32 -20.47 -10.84
N TYR A 403 9.04 -19.77 -9.76
CA TYR A 403 8.34 -18.49 -9.79
C TYR A 403 9.18 -17.39 -10.46
N ALA A 404 10.49 -17.34 -10.14
CA ALA A 404 11.40 -16.36 -10.72
C ALA A 404 11.71 -16.60 -12.20
N GLU A 405 11.83 -17.88 -12.62
CA GLU A 405 12.12 -18.32 -14.00
C GLU A 405 10.88 -18.37 -14.92
N ALA A 406 9.68 -18.04 -14.40
CA ALA A 406 8.45 -18.20 -15.18
C ALA A 406 8.36 -17.19 -16.34
N ASP A 407 8.37 -17.67 -17.58
CA ASP A 407 8.34 -16.86 -18.79
C ASP A 407 6.91 -16.41 -19.21
N SER A 408 5.87 -16.85 -18.52
CA SER A 408 4.48 -16.51 -18.82
C SER A 408 3.67 -16.22 -17.55
N ASP A 409 2.72 -15.29 -17.68
CA ASP A 409 1.80 -14.93 -16.59
C ASP A 409 1.06 -16.16 -16.03
N TRP A 410 0.71 -17.13 -16.89
CA TRP A 410 0.04 -18.37 -16.46
C TRP A 410 0.97 -19.24 -15.60
N ALA A 411 2.23 -19.41 -16.01
CA ALA A 411 3.22 -20.18 -15.24
C ALA A 411 3.53 -19.50 -13.91
N GLN A 412 3.70 -18.18 -13.92
CA GLN A 412 3.93 -17.39 -12.72
C GLN A 412 2.75 -17.49 -11.75
N GLN A 413 1.52 -17.35 -12.25
CA GLN A 413 0.31 -17.43 -11.45
C GLN A 413 0.12 -18.79 -10.79
N ARG A 414 0.52 -19.88 -11.47
CA ARG A 414 0.49 -21.24 -10.94
C ARG A 414 1.39 -21.43 -9.71
N PHE A 415 2.60 -20.84 -9.72
CA PHE A 415 3.51 -20.92 -8.57
C PHE A 415 3.17 -19.87 -7.51
N ALA A 416 2.56 -18.75 -7.88
CA ALA A 416 2.07 -17.74 -6.95
C ALA A 416 1.03 -18.28 -5.95
N GLU A 417 0.32 -19.39 -6.28
CA GLU A 417 -0.60 -20.06 -5.36
C GLU A 417 0.06 -20.58 -4.08
N TYR A 418 1.39 -20.77 -4.09
CA TYR A 418 2.18 -21.25 -2.96
C TYR A 418 2.93 -20.15 -2.23
N LEU A 419 2.80 -18.90 -2.67
CA LEU A 419 3.47 -17.75 -2.09
C LEU A 419 2.49 -16.89 -1.29
N ARG A 420 2.99 -16.30 -0.22
CA ARG A 420 2.32 -15.30 0.58
C ARG A 420 3.16 -14.02 0.59
N GLU A 421 2.48 -12.89 0.63
CA GLU A 421 3.12 -11.63 0.88
C GLU A 421 3.51 -11.54 2.36
N VAL A 422 4.82 -11.43 2.63
CA VAL A 422 5.38 -11.32 3.98
C VAL A 422 6.14 -10.01 4.14
N PRO A 423 6.26 -9.46 5.35
CA PRO A 423 7.12 -8.31 5.60
C PRO A 423 8.55 -8.57 5.11
N CYS A 424 9.17 -7.57 4.51
CA CYS A 424 10.57 -7.65 4.08
C CYS A 424 11.48 -7.89 5.30
N PRO A 425 12.38 -8.89 5.29
CA PRO A 425 13.21 -9.22 6.45
C PRO A 425 14.23 -8.13 6.79
N GLU A 426 14.63 -7.30 5.82
CA GLU A 426 15.57 -6.20 6.03
C GLU A 426 14.92 -4.99 6.71
N CYS A 427 13.80 -4.53 6.19
CA CYS A 427 13.15 -3.32 6.69
C CYS A 427 11.92 -3.60 7.57
N ASN A 428 11.56 -4.87 7.81
CA ASN A 428 10.40 -5.28 8.62
C ASN A 428 9.08 -4.56 8.26
N GLY A 429 8.90 -4.23 6.97
CA GLY A 429 7.73 -3.50 6.50
C GLY A 429 7.92 -1.98 6.37
N ALA A 430 8.96 -1.41 6.94
CA ALA A 430 9.20 0.05 6.98
C ALA A 430 9.52 0.70 5.61
N ARG A 431 9.81 -0.09 4.57
CA ARG A 431 10.04 0.33 3.16
C ARG A 431 11.31 1.14 2.92
N LEU A 432 12.00 1.60 3.95
CA LEU A 432 13.16 2.49 3.90
C LEU A 432 14.44 1.75 4.32
N LYS A 433 15.58 2.34 3.99
CA LYS A 433 16.89 1.87 4.43
C LYS A 433 17.08 2.05 5.94
N PRO A 434 17.91 1.20 6.61
CA PRO A 434 18.18 1.33 8.04
C PRO A 434 18.71 2.71 8.46
N GLU A 435 19.59 3.31 7.64
CA GLU A 435 20.18 4.63 7.93
C GLU A 435 19.13 5.75 7.88
N VAL A 436 18.11 5.62 7.01
CA VAL A 436 16.99 6.55 6.92
C VAL A 436 16.05 6.40 8.11
N LEU A 437 15.81 5.15 8.54
CA LEU A 437 15.00 4.85 9.71
C LEU A 437 15.65 5.32 11.02
N ALA A 438 16.97 5.42 11.04
CA ALA A 438 17.72 5.95 12.18
C ALA A 438 17.65 7.48 12.31
N VAL A 439 16.97 8.20 11.41
CA VAL A 439 16.69 9.64 11.56
C VAL A 439 15.38 9.81 12.31
N THR A 440 15.40 10.45 13.48
CA THR A 440 14.24 10.57 14.36
C THR A 440 13.82 12.03 14.59
N VAL A 441 12.53 12.23 14.79
CA VAL A 441 11.93 13.47 15.30
C VAL A 441 11.25 13.12 16.62
N ASP A 442 11.64 13.79 17.70
CA ASP A 442 11.16 13.48 19.04
C ASP A 442 11.24 11.97 19.38
N GLY A 443 12.41 11.35 19.02
CA GLY A 443 12.73 9.96 19.29
C GLY A 443 12.04 8.92 18.38
N ARG A 444 11.26 9.33 17.38
CA ARG A 444 10.57 8.42 16.45
C ARG A 444 11.03 8.58 15.00
N SER A 445 11.19 7.46 14.32
CA SER A 445 11.42 7.42 12.87
C SER A 445 10.15 7.79 12.10
N ILE A 446 10.30 8.17 10.84
CA ILE A 446 9.17 8.47 9.95
C ILE A 446 8.23 7.26 9.76
N SER A 447 8.79 6.05 9.71
CA SER A 447 8.03 4.81 9.56
C SER A 447 7.22 4.47 10.80
N GLU A 448 7.81 4.57 12.00
CA GLU A 448 7.09 4.34 13.25
C GLU A 448 5.89 5.27 13.39
N VAL A 449 6.03 6.54 13.04
CA VAL A 449 4.90 7.48 13.06
C VAL A 449 3.88 7.16 11.97
N ALA A 450 4.31 6.70 10.79
CA ALA A 450 3.40 6.30 9.72
C ALA A 450 2.60 5.02 10.06
N GLU A 451 3.12 4.14 10.91
CA GLU A 451 2.46 2.93 11.38
C GLU A 451 1.43 3.18 12.49
N LEU A 452 1.55 4.27 13.23
CA LEU A 452 0.54 4.68 14.20
C LEU A 452 -0.83 4.86 13.52
N SER A 453 -1.90 4.67 14.28
CA SER A 453 -3.23 5.09 13.84
C SER A 453 -3.22 6.61 13.58
N LEU A 454 -4.10 7.09 12.69
CA LEU A 454 -4.20 8.54 12.40
C LEU A 454 -4.51 9.34 13.64
N LEU A 455 -5.26 8.76 14.59
CA LEU A 455 -5.53 9.39 15.89
C LEU A 455 -4.26 9.54 16.72
N GLU A 456 -3.46 8.48 16.83
CA GLU A 456 -2.19 8.51 17.58
C GLU A 456 -1.16 9.39 16.87
N SER A 457 -1.11 9.36 15.53
CA SER A 457 -0.25 10.24 14.73
C SER A 457 -0.60 11.72 14.96
N TYR A 458 -1.90 12.04 15.02
CA TYR A 458 -2.35 13.40 15.33
C TYR A 458 -1.93 13.84 16.73
N ALA A 459 -2.13 12.97 17.74
CA ALA A 459 -1.69 13.23 19.11
C ALA A 459 -0.17 13.43 19.18
N PHE A 460 0.62 12.61 18.50
CA PHE A 460 2.07 12.78 18.42
C PHE A 460 2.44 14.12 17.79
N MET A 461 1.85 14.48 16.63
CA MET A 461 2.13 15.76 15.97
C MET A 461 1.72 16.99 16.80
N GLN A 462 0.78 16.84 17.75
CA GLN A 462 0.41 17.88 18.71
C GLN A 462 1.45 18.04 19.83
N SER A 463 2.04 16.92 20.28
CA SER A 463 2.90 16.86 21.47
C SER A 463 4.40 16.93 21.16
N ILE A 464 4.81 17.00 19.88
CA ILE A 464 6.24 17.05 19.48
C ILE A 464 6.97 18.17 20.25
N THR A 465 8.07 17.80 20.89
CA THR A 465 8.97 18.70 21.59
C THR A 465 10.10 19.14 20.66
N LEU A 466 10.17 20.42 20.36
CA LEU A 466 11.18 21.03 19.48
C LEU A 466 11.84 22.20 20.19
N THR A 467 13.10 22.48 19.88
CA THR A 467 13.76 23.72 20.27
C THR A 467 13.10 24.93 19.58
N GLU A 468 13.29 26.15 20.09
CA GLU A 468 12.72 27.36 19.48
C GLU A 468 13.07 27.51 17.97
N ARG A 469 14.30 27.18 17.61
CA ARG A 469 14.75 27.21 16.22
C ARG A 469 14.06 26.16 15.37
N GLU A 470 13.98 24.93 15.84
CA GLU A 470 13.30 23.84 15.14
C GLU A 470 11.79 24.09 15.03
N ALA A 471 11.16 24.63 16.06
CA ALA A 471 9.77 25.01 16.05
C ALA A 471 9.47 26.09 14.99
N ALA A 472 10.33 27.09 14.86
CA ALA A 472 10.19 28.10 13.82
C ALA A 472 10.32 27.52 12.40
N ILE A 473 11.24 26.55 12.18
CA ILE A 473 11.44 25.86 10.91
C ILE A 473 10.24 24.95 10.57
N ALA A 474 9.73 24.22 11.56
CA ALA A 474 8.70 23.22 11.39
C ALA A 474 7.26 23.78 11.38
N ALA A 475 7.03 25.02 11.83
CA ALA A 475 5.72 25.60 12.10
C ALA A 475 4.73 25.46 10.92
N ALA A 476 5.16 25.81 9.71
CA ALA A 476 4.30 25.73 8.52
C ALA A 476 3.98 24.28 8.15
N VAL A 477 4.97 23.37 8.22
CA VAL A 477 4.84 21.96 7.87
C VAL A 477 3.93 21.23 8.88
N LEU A 478 4.12 21.47 10.18
CA LEU A 478 3.30 20.89 11.24
C LEU A 478 1.83 21.34 11.14
N ARG A 479 1.59 22.60 10.78
CA ARG A 479 0.22 23.11 10.55
C ARG A 479 -0.46 22.32 9.43
N GLU A 480 0.21 22.08 8.31
CA GLU A 480 -0.33 21.34 7.19
C GLU A 480 -0.59 19.87 7.52
N ILE A 481 0.35 19.21 8.24
CA ILE A 481 0.17 17.82 8.69
C ILE A 481 -1.03 17.72 9.63
N ARG A 482 -1.13 18.61 10.63
CA ARG A 482 -2.21 18.60 11.62
C ARG A 482 -3.57 18.83 10.96
N ALA A 483 -3.68 19.80 10.06
CA ALA A 483 -4.93 20.08 9.35
C ALA A 483 -5.41 18.87 8.54
N ARG A 484 -4.52 18.21 7.77
CA ARG A 484 -4.87 17.02 6.98
C ARG A 484 -5.25 15.83 7.86
N LEU A 485 -4.53 15.61 8.96
CA LEU A 485 -4.89 14.56 9.92
C LEU A 485 -6.26 14.84 10.56
N GLU A 486 -6.54 16.08 10.95
CA GLU A 486 -7.83 16.49 11.52
C GLU A 486 -9.00 16.19 10.56
N PHE A 487 -8.89 16.51 9.29
CA PHE A 487 -9.92 16.17 8.30
C PHE A 487 -10.14 14.66 8.16
N LEU A 488 -9.07 13.86 8.22
CA LEU A 488 -9.20 12.40 8.20
C LEU A 488 -9.90 11.86 9.47
N LEU A 489 -9.68 12.49 10.61
CA LEU A 489 -10.37 12.16 11.86
C LEU A 489 -11.85 12.55 11.80
N GLU A 490 -12.17 13.71 11.23
CA GLU A 490 -13.55 14.19 11.05
C GLU A 490 -14.39 13.24 10.20
N VAL A 491 -13.83 12.69 9.12
CA VAL A 491 -14.51 11.68 8.28
C VAL A 491 -14.51 10.27 8.89
N GLY A 492 -14.04 10.11 10.14
CA GLY A 492 -14.12 8.86 10.89
C GLY A 492 -13.06 7.81 10.51
N LEU A 493 -11.92 8.21 9.97
CA LEU A 493 -10.83 7.32 9.56
C LEU A 493 -9.70 7.18 10.60
N GLY A 494 -9.90 7.63 11.83
CA GLY A 494 -8.88 7.66 12.89
C GLY A 494 -8.22 6.31 13.22
N TYR A 495 -8.84 5.20 12.87
CA TYR A 495 -8.32 3.84 13.07
C TYR A 495 -7.34 3.37 11.99
N LEU A 496 -7.27 4.05 10.84
CA LEU A 496 -6.31 3.73 9.79
C LEU A 496 -4.91 4.18 10.17
N SER A 497 -3.87 3.57 9.57
CA SER A 497 -2.50 4.09 9.63
C SER A 497 -2.09 4.71 8.29
N MET A 498 -1.15 5.65 8.32
CA MET A 498 -0.60 6.26 7.10
C MET A 498 0.18 5.25 6.25
N ALA A 499 0.78 4.23 6.88
CA ALA A 499 1.53 3.17 6.20
C ALA A 499 0.63 2.18 5.45
N ARG A 500 -0.69 2.15 5.75
CA ARG A 500 -1.62 1.20 5.13
C ARG A 500 -1.65 1.35 3.62
N ALA A 501 -1.45 0.23 2.91
CA ALA A 501 -1.45 0.20 1.45
C ALA A 501 -2.83 0.56 0.88
N ALA A 502 -2.86 1.43 -0.13
CA ALA A 502 -4.09 1.92 -0.74
C ALA A 502 -4.97 0.82 -1.35
N GLY A 503 -4.35 -0.23 -1.90
CA GLY A 503 -5.05 -1.38 -2.47
C GLY A 503 -5.81 -2.24 -1.45
N THR A 504 -5.56 -2.07 -0.15
CA THR A 504 -6.25 -2.78 0.94
C THR A 504 -7.44 -2.03 1.52
N LEU A 505 -7.68 -0.80 1.04
CA LEU A 505 -8.79 0.02 1.49
C LEU A 505 -10.11 -0.47 0.90
N SER A 506 -11.17 -0.42 1.70
CA SER A 506 -12.53 -0.57 1.19
C SER A 506 -12.91 0.64 0.31
N GLY A 507 -13.87 0.47 -0.59
CA GLY A 507 -14.36 1.56 -1.44
C GLY A 507 -14.76 2.81 -0.64
N GLY A 508 -15.48 2.63 0.47
CA GLY A 508 -15.89 3.73 1.33
C GLY A 508 -14.73 4.40 2.09
N GLU A 509 -13.67 3.65 2.49
CA GLU A 509 -12.46 4.24 3.07
C GLU A 509 -11.72 5.10 2.06
N ALA A 510 -11.51 4.58 0.84
CA ALA A 510 -10.84 5.31 -0.23
C ALA A 510 -11.60 6.59 -0.62
N GLN A 511 -12.93 6.52 -0.70
CA GLN A 511 -13.78 7.67 -1.01
C GLN A 511 -13.70 8.75 0.08
N ARG A 512 -13.75 8.37 1.36
CA ARG A 512 -13.60 9.32 2.48
C ARG A 512 -12.23 9.96 2.55
N ILE A 513 -11.16 9.21 2.22
CA ILE A 513 -9.80 9.77 2.11
C ILE A 513 -9.79 10.87 1.04
N ARG A 514 -10.38 10.63 -0.13
CA ARG A 514 -10.47 11.65 -1.19
C ARG A 514 -11.29 12.86 -0.75
N LEU A 515 -12.43 12.63 -0.09
CA LEU A 515 -13.25 13.72 0.44
C LEU A 515 -12.46 14.57 1.43
N ALA A 516 -11.78 13.97 2.40
CA ALA A 516 -10.94 14.68 3.37
C ALA A 516 -9.80 15.46 2.68
N THR A 517 -9.17 14.90 1.66
CA THR A 517 -8.10 15.58 0.89
C THR A 517 -8.66 16.80 0.14
N GLN A 518 -9.85 16.71 -0.43
CA GLN A 518 -10.49 17.84 -1.13
C GLN A 518 -10.91 18.97 -0.18
N ILE A 519 -11.43 18.63 1.00
CA ILE A 519 -11.75 19.61 2.03
C ILE A 519 -10.48 20.32 2.51
N GLY A 520 -9.42 19.55 2.75
CA GLY A 520 -8.11 20.07 3.15
C GLY A 520 -7.48 21.02 2.13
N SER A 521 -7.88 20.97 0.86
CA SER A 521 -7.42 21.90 -0.17
C SER A 521 -8.00 23.32 -0.02
N GLY A 522 -9.07 23.50 0.78
CA GLY A 522 -9.71 24.80 1.03
C GLY A 522 -10.30 25.47 -0.20
N LEU A 523 -10.61 24.70 -1.26
CA LEU A 523 -11.18 25.23 -2.49
C LEU A 523 -12.60 25.79 -2.25
N THR A 524 -12.88 26.94 -2.83
CA THR A 524 -14.17 27.64 -2.76
C THR A 524 -14.74 27.84 -4.16
N GLY A 525 -16.09 27.90 -4.27
CA GLY A 525 -16.76 28.10 -5.55
C GLY A 525 -16.69 26.90 -6.50
N VAL A 526 -16.44 25.69 -5.98
CA VAL A 526 -16.32 24.44 -6.73
C VAL A 526 -17.64 23.67 -6.70
N LEU A 527 -17.91 22.94 -7.78
CA LEU A 527 -18.99 21.95 -7.84
C LEU A 527 -18.42 20.55 -7.51
N TYR A 528 -18.81 20.00 -6.36
CA TYR A 528 -18.47 18.62 -5.99
C TYR A 528 -19.60 17.68 -6.38
N VAL A 529 -19.26 16.56 -7.03
CA VAL A 529 -20.21 15.50 -7.37
C VAL A 529 -19.75 14.21 -6.69
N LEU A 530 -20.59 13.67 -5.78
CA LEU A 530 -20.28 12.51 -4.95
C LEU A 530 -21.24 11.35 -5.28
N ASP A 531 -20.71 10.10 -5.33
CA ASP A 531 -21.48 8.90 -5.58
C ASP A 531 -21.61 8.05 -4.30
N GLU A 532 -22.79 7.97 -3.73
CA GLU A 532 -23.16 7.16 -2.57
C GLU A 532 -22.10 7.18 -1.43
N PRO A 533 -21.70 8.38 -0.91
CA PRO A 533 -20.63 8.49 0.06
C PRO A 533 -20.94 7.84 1.42
N SER A 534 -22.20 7.55 1.73
CA SER A 534 -22.63 6.86 2.96
C SER A 534 -22.48 5.34 2.91
N ILE A 535 -22.17 4.76 1.73
CA ILE A 535 -22.17 3.31 1.56
C ILE A 535 -21.19 2.59 2.52
N GLY A 536 -21.69 1.55 3.20
CA GLY A 536 -20.89 0.77 4.14
C GLY A 536 -20.53 1.49 5.45
N LEU A 537 -21.11 2.67 5.71
CA LEU A 537 -20.96 3.36 6.98
C LEU A 537 -21.88 2.82 8.06
N HIS A 538 -21.40 2.85 9.29
CA HIS A 538 -22.25 2.75 10.47
C HIS A 538 -22.98 4.10 10.66
N GLN A 539 -24.21 4.08 11.20
CA GLN A 539 -25.01 5.29 11.41
C GLN A 539 -24.26 6.40 12.17
N ARG A 540 -23.44 6.05 13.18
CA ARG A 540 -22.59 6.99 13.90
C ARG A 540 -21.61 7.72 12.99
N ASP A 541 -21.01 6.99 12.04
CA ASP A 541 -20.01 7.55 11.13
C ASP A 541 -20.70 8.33 9.99
N ASN A 542 -21.93 7.97 9.63
CA ASN A 542 -22.75 8.67 8.65
C ASN A 542 -23.03 10.12 9.10
N ARG A 543 -23.34 10.33 10.38
CA ARG A 543 -23.54 11.68 10.91
C ARG A 543 -22.33 12.57 10.70
N ARG A 544 -21.12 12.06 10.96
CA ARG A 544 -19.87 12.79 10.74
C ARG A 544 -19.65 13.13 9.27
N LEU A 545 -20.00 12.22 8.36
CA LEU A 545 -19.96 12.48 6.93
C LEU A 545 -20.89 13.64 6.56
N ILE A 546 -22.14 13.62 7.03
CA ILE A 546 -23.12 14.70 6.78
C ILE A 546 -22.60 16.05 7.30
N ASP A 547 -22.09 16.09 8.53
CA ASP A 547 -21.50 17.31 9.10
C ASP A 547 -20.33 17.84 8.25
N THR A 548 -19.52 16.92 7.69
CA THR A 548 -18.41 17.23 6.78
C THR A 548 -18.90 17.84 5.45
N LEU A 549 -19.97 17.27 4.87
CA LEU A 549 -20.59 17.80 3.63
C LEU A 549 -21.18 19.20 3.88
N VAL A 550 -21.83 19.40 5.03
CA VAL A 550 -22.37 20.72 5.43
C VAL A 550 -21.25 21.74 5.61
N LYS A 551 -20.12 21.36 6.22
CA LYS A 551 -18.93 22.25 6.30
C LYS A 551 -18.41 22.60 4.91
N LEU A 552 -18.26 21.62 4.00
CA LEU A 552 -17.78 21.84 2.63
C LEU A 552 -18.71 22.80 1.86
N LYS A 553 -20.03 22.66 2.02
CA LYS A 553 -21.02 23.61 1.52
C LYS A 553 -20.78 25.00 2.11
N GLY A 554 -20.56 25.10 3.43
CA GLY A 554 -20.34 26.36 4.15
C GLY A 554 -19.12 27.17 3.66
N LEU A 555 -18.20 26.56 2.93
CA LEU A 555 -17.09 27.23 2.26
C LEU A 555 -17.52 27.92 0.93
N GLY A 556 -18.80 27.91 0.56
CA GLY A 556 -19.29 28.49 -0.69
C GLY A 556 -19.18 27.53 -1.88
N ASN A 557 -19.32 26.22 -1.64
CA ASN A 557 -19.30 25.18 -2.67
C ASN A 557 -20.70 24.64 -2.95
N THR A 558 -20.93 24.20 -4.17
CA THR A 558 -22.13 23.45 -4.56
C THR A 558 -21.84 21.96 -4.50
N LEU A 559 -22.67 21.20 -3.80
CA LEU A 559 -22.53 19.75 -3.68
C LEU A 559 -23.70 19.04 -4.35
N ILE A 560 -23.43 18.16 -5.30
CA ILE A 560 -24.41 17.21 -5.84
C ILE A 560 -24.03 15.83 -5.29
N VAL A 561 -24.91 15.24 -4.51
CA VAL A 561 -24.68 13.93 -3.87
C VAL A 561 -25.72 12.94 -4.37
N VAL A 562 -25.30 11.88 -5.04
CA VAL A 562 -26.18 10.75 -5.35
C VAL A 562 -26.30 9.93 -4.10
N GLU A 563 -27.49 9.82 -3.51
CA GLU A 563 -27.68 9.19 -2.19
C GLU A 563 -29.02 8.50 -2.02
N HIS A 564 -29.00 7.51 -1.10
CA HIS A 564 -30.17 6.71 -0.69
C HIS A 564 -30.39 6.76 0.82
N ASP A 565 -29.45 7.33 1.57
CA ASP A 565 -29.53 7.43 3.03
C ASP A 565 -30.55 8.51 3.45
N GLU A 566 -31.45 8.14 4.36
CA GLU A 566 -32.55 9.00 4.81
C GLU A 566 -32.05 10.27 5.50
N ASP A 567 -31.02 10.18 6.36
CA ASP A 567 -30.50 11.32 7.12
C ASP A 567 -29.85 12.33 6.17
N THR A 568 -29.15 11.84 5.14
CA THR A 568 -28.54 12.69 4.11
C THR A 568 -29.60 13.40 3.26
N ILE A 569 -30.64 12.66 2.80
CA ILE A 569 -31.76 13.22 2.03
C ILE A 569 -32.50 14.28 2.86
N ARG A 570 -32.73 14.03 4.15
CA ARG A 570 -33.42 14.95 5.07
C ARG A 570 -32.61 16.21 5.37
N THR A 571 -31.29 16.13 5.35
CA THR A 571 -30.38 17.26 5.63
C THR A 571 -30.12 18.12 4.40
N ALA A 572 -30.46 17.63 3.20
CA ALA A 572 -30.26 18.35 1.95
C ALA A 572 -31.06 19.66 1.89
N ASP A 573 -30.48 20.70 1.32
CA ASP A 573 -31.17 21.95 1.00
C ASP A 573 -32.15 21.75 -0.15
N TRP A 574 -31.82 20.82 -1.08
CA TRP A 574 -32.61 20.53 -2.28
C TRP A 574 -32.53 19.06 -2.63
N VAL A 575 -33.63 18.46 -3.02
CA VAL A 575 -33.70 17.03 -3.42
C VAL A 575 -34.24 16.92 -4.83
N VAL A 576 -33.58 16.15 -5.67
CA VAL A 576 -33.99 15.80 -7.02
C VAL A 576 -34.24 14.28 -7.07
N ASP A 577 -35.52 13.89 -7.22
CA ASP A 577 -35.91 12.49 -7.36
C ASP A 577 -36.05 12.12 -8.83
N ILE A 578 -35.29 11.09 -9.26
CA ILE A 578 -35.21 10.66 -10.65
C ILE A 578 -35.87 9.28 -10.80
N GLY A 579 -36.83 9.19 -11.68
CA GLY A 579 -37.66 8.01 -11.87
C GLY A 579 -38.52 8.06 -13.15
N PRO A 580 -39.74 7.51 -13.08
CA PRO A 580 -40.39 6.78 -11.97
C PRO A 580 -39.88 5.33 -11.83
N GLY A 581 -39.22 4.76 -12.85
CA GLY A 581 -38.73 3.39 -12.89
C GLY A 581 -37.22 3.32 -13.17
N ALA A 582 -36.75 2.14 -13.60
CA ALA A 582 -35.36 1.86 -13.97
C ALA A 582 -35.22 1.66 -15.48
N GLY A 583 -33.99 1.88 -16.01
CA GLY A 583 -33.69 1.69 -17.43
C GLY A 583 -34.60 2.54 -18.34
N GLU A 584 -35.25 1.91 -19.31
CA GLU A 584 -36.16 2.59 -20.23
C GLU A 584 -37.42 3.18 -19.56
N HIS A 585 -37.75 2.78 -18.34
CA HIS A 585 -38.86 3.33 -17.57
C HIS A 585 -38.42 4.46 -16.63
N GLY A 586 -37.12 4.78 -16.60
CA GLY A 586 -36.54 5.89 -15.84
C GLY A 586 -36.29 7.16 -16.64
N GLY A 587 -35.29 7.92 -16.24
CA GLY A 587 -34.73 9.05 -16.97
C GLY A 587 -35.54 10.34 -16.94
N ARG A 588 -36.46 10.51 -15.96
CA ARG A 588 -37.25 11.72 -15.78
C ARG A 588 -37.10 12.28 -14.37
N VAL A 589 -37.17 13.60 -14.21
CA VAL A 589 -37.25 14.22 -12.89
C VAL A 589 -38.69 14.10 -12.41
N VAL A 590 -38.90 13.41 -11.30
CA VAL A 590 -40.21 13.22 -10.64
C VAL A 590 -40.46 14.31 -9.62
N HIS A 591 -39.38 14.78 -8.95
CA HIS A 591 -39.40 15.87 -7.98
C HIS A 591 -38.13 16.69 -8.07
N SER A 592 -38.23 18.00 -7.88
CA SER A 592 -37.09 18.91 -7.70
C SER A 592 -37.56 20.02 -6.74
N GLY A 593 -37.07 19.97 -5.50
CA GLY A 593 -37.52 20.91 -4.44
C GLY A 593 -37.01 20.49 -3.05
N PRO A 594 -37.47 21.19 -2.00
CA PRO A 594 -37.15 20.87 -0.62
C PRO A 594 -37.68 19.48 -0.19
N TYR A 595 -37.07 18.89 0.84
CA TYR A 595 -37.45 17.57 1.41
C TYR A 595 -38.97 17.49 1.76
N ALA A 596 -39.53 18.55 2.35
CA ALA A 596 -40.95 18.59 2.73
C ALA A 596 -41.88 18.38 1.54
N GLU A 597 -41.53 18.91 0.36
CA GLU A 597 -42.31 18.74 -0.86
C GLU A 597 -42.13 17.34 -1.46
N LEU A 598 -40.94 16.73 -1.33
CA LEU A 598 -40.69 15.39 -1.78
C LEU A 598 -41.62 14.38 -1.05
N ILE A 599 -41.70 14.45 0.29
CA ILE A 599 -42.53 13.54 1.08
C ILE A 599 -44.01 13.74 0.84
N ALA A 600 -44.44 14.94 0.40
CA ALA A 600 -45.80 15.26 0.02
C ALA A 600 -46.18 14.85 -1.41
N ASN A 601 -45.18 14.53 -2.27
CA ASN A 601 -45.40 14.20 -3.66
C ASN A 601 -45.85 12.75 -3.85
N PRO A 602 -47.11 12.51 -4.28
CA PRO A 602 -47.60 11.12 -4.47
C PRO A 602 -47.02 10.43 -5.71
N ALA A 603 -46.35 11.16 -6.60
CA ALA A 603 -45.70 10.59 -7.77
C ALA A 603 -44.27 10.03 -7.45
N SER A 604 -43.72 10.42 -6.29
CA SER A 604 -42.40 9.99 -5.86
C SER A 604 -42.48 8.69 -5.07
N ILE A 605 -41.88 7.64 -5.61
CA ILE A 605 -41.72 6.37 -4.89
C ILE A 605 -40.81 6.56 -3.67
N THR A 606 -39.73 7.32 -3.81
CA THR A 606 -38.83 7.68 -2.70
C THR A 606 -39.60 8.43 -1.61
N GLY A 607 -40.41 9.41 -2.00
CA GLY A 607 -41.26 10.16 -1.08
C GLY A 607 -42.29 9.28 -0.34
N ASP A 608 -42.85 8.27 -1.00
CA ASP A 608 -43.77 7.30 -0.38
C ASP A 608 -43.10 6.50 0.75
N TYR A 609 -41.87 6.00 0.53
CA TYR A 609 -41.11 5.27 1.57
C TYR A 609 -40.69 6.18 2.71
N LEU A 610 -40.19 7.38 2.41
CA LEU A 610 -39.77 8.35 3.43
C LEU A 610 -40.93 8.89 4.28
N ALA A 611 -42.13 8.96 3.69
CA ALA A 611 -43.37 9.33 4.39
C ALA A 611 -44.03 8.16 5.15
N GLY A 612 -43.48 6.93 5.05
CA GLY A 612 -44.06 5.74 5.65
C GLY A 612 -45.36 5.25 4.99
N ARG A 613 -45.72 5.78 3.83
CA ARG A 613 -46.92 5.28 3.07
C ARG A 613 -46.64 3.94 2.43
N ARG A 614 -45.40 3.60 2.19
CA ARG A 614 -44.94 2.27 1.76
C ARG A 614 -43.93 1.74 2.75
N THR A 615 -43.93 0.44 2.98
CA THR A 615 -42.95 -0.28 3.79
C THR A 615 -42.23 -1.31 2.95
N VAL A 616 -40.94 -1.54 3.23
CA VAL A 616 -40.10 -2.52 2.49
C VAL A 616 -40.40 -3.92 2.93
N VAL A 617 -40.78 -4.11 4.19
CA VAL A 617 -40.96 -5.44 4.81
C VAL A 617 -42.35 -5.55 5.43
N ASP A 618 -43.09 -6.56 5.00
CA ASP A 618 -44.25 -7.05 5.77
C ASP A 618 -43.73 -7.80 6.99
N THR A 619 -44.55 -7.88 8.05
CA THR A 619 -44.21 -8.61 9.27
C THR A 619 -43.92 -10.07 8.96
N VAL A 620 -42.66 -10.49 9.02
CA VAL A 620 -42.22 -11.87 8.80
C VAL A 620 -42.10 -12.56 10.16
N GLU A 621 -42.74 -13.72 10.32
CA GLU A 621 -42.48 -14.56 11.48
C GLU A 621 -41.01 -15.01 11.48
N ARG A 622 -40.32 -14.76 12.59
CA ARG A 622 -38.92 -15.18 12.77
C ARG A 622 -38.86 -16.69 12.94
N ARG A 623 -38.02 -17.34 12.18
CA ARG A 623 -37.74 -18.78 12.34
C ARG A 623 -37.07 -19.05 13.68
N PRO A 624 -37.44 -20.12 14.39
CA PRO A 624 -36.75 -20.55 15.59
C PRO A 624 -35.32 -20.96 15.25
N ILE A 625 -34.39 -20.57 16.10
CA ILE A 625 -32.96 -20.96 15.99
C ILE A 625 -32.82 -22.36 16.59
N ASP A 626 -32.20 -23.28 15.84
CA ASP A 626 -31.84 -24.62 16.31
C ASP A 626 -30.42 -24.59 16.97
N PRO A 627 -30.33 -24.78 18.29
CA PRO A 627 -29.03 -24.79 18.96
C PRO A 627 -28.12 -25.95 18.55
N GLY A 628 -28.67 -27.01 17.96
CA GLY A 628 -27.90 -28.16 17.45
C GLY A 628 -27.26 -27.91 16.07
N ARG A 629 -27.59 -26.79 15.41
CA ARG A 629 -27.11 -26.48 14.06
C ARG A 629 -26.42 -25.11 14.04
N MET A 630 -25.21 -25.06 14.59
CA MET A 630 -24.37 -23.86 14.67
C MET A 630 -23.09 -24.05 13.89
N LEU A 631 -22.64 -22.98 13.24
CA LEU A 631 -21.33 -22.86 12.68
C LEU A 631 -20.52 -21.94 13.59
N THR A 632 -19.48 -22.47 14.24
CA THR A 632 -18.74 -21.72 15.26
C THR A 632 -17.31 -21.42 14.80
N VAL A 633 -16.91 -20.15 14.82
CA VAL A 633 -15.52 -19.73 14.69
C VAL A 633 -14.94 -19.56 16.09
N VAL A 634 -13.90 -20.32 16.43
CA VAL A 634 -13.27 -20.32 17.74
C VAL A 634 -11.90 -19.64 17.67
N GLY A 635 -11.64 -18.70 18.57
CA GLY A 635 -10.32 -18.12 18.77
C GLY A 635 -9.82 -17.30 17.58
N ALA A 636 -10.67 -16.47 16.98
CA ALA A 636 -10.32 -15.59 15.86
C ALA A 636 -9.33 -14.50 16.31
N ARG A 637 -8.14 -14.44 15.66
CA ARG A 637 -7.03 -13.52 15.99
C ARG A 637 -6.45 -12.81 14.77
N ALA A 638 -7.16 -12.82 13.64
CA ALA A 638 -6.72 -12.12 12.44
C ALA A 638 -6.89 -10.61 12.60
N ASN A 639 -5.92 -9.83 12.12
CA ASN A 639 -5.90 -8.37 12.15
C ASN A 639 -6.17 -7.82 13.58
N ASN A 640 -7.27 -7.09 13.77
CA ASN A 640 -7.65 -6.50 15.06
C ASN A 640 -8.52 -7.41 15.96
N LEU A 641 -8.81 -8.63 15.53
CA LEU A 641 -9.59 -9.58 16.33
C LEU A 641 -8.77 -10.09 17.54
N ARG A 642 -9.40 -10.07 18.73
CA ARG A 642 -8.77 -10.41 20.00
C ARG A 642 -9.37 -11.69 20.58
N ASP A 643 -8.99 -12.84 20.01
CA ASP A 643 -9.41 -14.16 20.47
C ASP A 643 -10.95 -14.34 20.53
N VAL A 644 -11.61 -13.91 19.46
CA VAL A 644 -13.08 -13.85 19.39
C VAL A 644 -13.64 -15.21 19.05
N THR A 645 -14.64 -15.67 19.81
CA THR A 645 -15.44 -16.87 19.49
C THR A 645 -16.86 -16.44 19.16
N VAL A 646 -17.40 -16.90 18.01
CA VAL A 646 -18.72 -16.49 17.51
C VAL A 646 -19.46 -17.69 16.91
N ASP A 647 -20.73 -17.83 17.29
CA ASP A 647 -21.67 -18.80 16.75
C ASP A 647 -22.55 -18.16 15.67
N PHE A 648 -22.68 -18.85 14.55
CA PHE A 648 -23.54 -18.49 13.43
C PHE A 648 -24.65 -19.54 13.31
N PRO A 649 -25.91 -19.23 13.69
CA PRO A 649 -27.02 -20.18 13.57
C PRO A 649 -27.31 -20.48 12.09
N LEU A 650 -27.39 -21.77 11.77
CA LEU A 650 -27.71 -22.22 10.42
C LEU A 650 -29.24 -22.21 10.16
N GLY A 651 -29.62 -21.99 8.90
CA GLY A 651 -31.03 -21.85 8.51
C GLY A 651 -31.64 -20.48 8.85
N ALA A 652 -30.86 -19.53 9.31
CA ALA A 652 -31.26 -18.17 9.67
C ALA A 652 -30.58 -17.12 8.79
N PHE A 653 -31.17 -15.94 8.72
CA PHE A 653 -30.52 -14.74 8.21
C PHE A 653 -29.70 -14.10 9.33
N VAL A 654 -28.37 -14.12 9.20
CA VAL A 654 -27.43 -13.60 10.21
C VAL A 654 -26.79 -12.31 9.71
N ALA A 655 -26.97 -11.22 10.42
CA ALA A 655 -26.34 -9.95 10.14
C ALA A 655 -25.12 -9.72 11.06
N VAL A 656 -23.95 -9.46 10.47
CA VAL A 656 -22.73 -9.07 11.19
C VAL A 656 -22.58 -7.56 11.11
N THR A 657 -22.78 -6.87 12.23
CA THR A 657 -22.83 -5.41 12.31
C THR A 657 -21.71 -4.85 13.17
N GLY A 658 -21.54 -3.54 13.15
CA GLY A 658 -20.55 -2.81 13.95
C GLY A 658 -19.93 -1.64 13.19
N VAL A 659 -19.22 -0.79 13.91
CA VAL A 659 -18.55 0.40 13.34
C VAL A 659 -17.52 0.02 12.28
N SER A 660 -17.15 0.98 11.43
CA SER A 660 -16.08 0.79 10.44
C SER A 660 -14.77 0.41 11.15
N GLY A 661 -14.00 -0.53 10.57
CA GLY A 661 -12.76 -1.03 11.16
C GLY A 661 -12.91 -1.96 12.38
N SER A 662 -14.14 -2.37 12.79
CA SER A 662 -14.34 -3.24 13.97
C SER A 662 -13.92 -4.71 13.79
N GLY A 663 -13.55 -5.15 12.56
CA GLY A 663 -13.10 -6.52 12.30
C GLY A 663 -14.16 -7.43 11.66
N LYS A 664 -15.32 -6.89 11.23
CA LYS A 664 -16.39 -7.68 10.57
C LYS A 664 -15.87 -8.48 9.37
N SER A 665 -15.18 -7.82 8.45
CA SER A 665 -14.62 -8.45 7.25
C SER A 665 -13.51 -9.45 7.60
N SER A 666 -12.69 -9.17 8.62
CA SER A 666 -11.67 -10.09 9.09
C SER A 666 -12.29 -11.39 9.62
N LEU A 667 -13.41 -11.31 10.36
CA LEU A 667 -14.10 -12.48 10.87
C LEU A 667 -14.79 -13.26 9.73
N VAL A 668 -15.57 -12.57 8.89
CA VAL A 668 -16.44 -13.23 7.88
C VAL A 668 -15.66 -13.59 6.62
N ASN A 669 -14.90 -12.65 6.02
CA ASN A 669 -14.26 -12.89 4.74
C ASN A 669 -12.88 -13.54 4.90
N ASP A 670 -12.05 -13.06 5.86
CA ASP A 670 -10.68 -13.55 5.98
C ASP A 670 -10.58 -14.88 6.73
N ILE A 671 -11.51 -15.17 7.64
CA ILE A 671 -11.53 -16.45 8.39
C ILE A 671 -12.64 -17.37 7.87
N LEU A 672 -13.89 -17.04 8.18
CA LEU A 672 -15.03 -17.95 7.98
C LEU A 672 -15.16 -18.37 6.50
N TYR A 673 -15.25 -17.41 5.58
CA TYR A 673 -15.39 -17.72 4.16
C TYR A 673 -14.22 -18.55 3.62
N LYS A 674 -12.97 -18.18 3.96
CA LYS A 674 -11.80 -18.92 3.44
C LYS A 674 -11.75 -20.37 3.95
N VAL A 675 -12.10 -20.60 5.23
CA VAL A 675 -12.20 -21.97 5.77
C VAL A 675 -13.28 -22.76 5.04
N LEU A 676 -14.47 -22.17 4.88
CA LEU A 676 -15.58 -22.82 4.17
C LEU A 676 -15.23 -23.09 2.70
N ALA A 677 -14.64 -22.13 2.00
CA ALA A 677 -14.25 -22.28 0.60
C ALA A 677 -13.21 -23.40 0.41
N ASN A 678 -12.24 -23.49 1.31
CA ASN A 678 -11.24 -24.57 1.28
C ASN A 678 -11.90 -25.93 1.50
N ARG A 679 -12.74 -26.04 2.53
CA ARG A 679 -13.32 -27.33 2.92
C ARG A 679 -14.42 -27.80 1.98
N LEU A 680 -15.31 -26.90 1.54
CA LEU A 680 -16.52 -27.25 0.80
C LEU A 680 -16.34 -27.12 -0.73
N ASN A 681 -15.58 -26.11 -1.17
CA ASN A 681 -15.43 -25.82 -2.61
C ASN A 681 -14.04 -26.22 -3.14
N GLY A 682 -13.15 -26.81 -2.33
CA GLY A 682 -11.81 -27.20 -2.73
C GLY A 682 -10.89 -26.01 -3.09
N ALA A 683 -11.19 -24.81 -2.58
CA ALA A 683 -10.35 -23.64 -2.76
C ALA A 683 -9.04 -23.80 -1.98
N ARG A 684 -8.04 -22.96 -2.31
CA ARG A 684 -6.75 -22.92 -1.63
C ARG A 684 -6.48 -21.48 -1.20
N GLN A 685 -7.14 -21.07 -0.14
CA GLN A 685 -6.99 -19.74 0.43
C GLN A 685 -6.43 -19.88 1.83
N VAL A 686 -5.56 -18.97 2.24
CA VAL A 686 -5.04 -18.93 3.61
C VAL A 686 -6.04 -18.20 4.49
N PRO A 687 -6.69 -18.90 5.44
CA PRO A 687 -7.55 -18.24 6.41
C PRO A 687 -6.74 -17.35 7.35
N GLY A 688 -7.36 -16.31 7.87
CA GLY A 688 -6.80 -15.52 8.95
C GLY A 688 -6.57 -16.36 10.21
N LYS A 689 -5.69 -15.91 11.10
CA LYS A 689 -5.36 -16.64 12.34
C LYS A 689 -6.59 -16.91 13.20
N HIS A 690 -6.86 -18.17 13.49
CA HIS A 690 -7.93 -18.68 14.33
C HIS A 690 -7.54 -20.05 14.92
N LEU A 691 -8.27 -20.55 15.91
CA LEU A 691 -8.01 -21.87 16.46
C LEU A 691 -8.68 -22.96 15.62
N ARG A 692 -10.00 -22.86 15.39
CA ARG A 692 -10.77 -23.83 14.62
C ARG A 692 -12.12 -23.25 14.19
N VAL A 693 -12.75 -23.93 13.21
CA VAL A 693 -14.15 -23.71 12.82
C VAL A 693 -14.85 -25.05 12.93
N THR A 694 -16.00 -25.09 13.62
CA THR A 694 -16.81 -26.30 13.81
C THR A 694 -18.22 -26.14 13.21
N GLY A 695 -18.94 -27.24 12.96
CA GLY A 695 -20.27 -27.24 12.33
C GLY A 695 -20.24 -27.30 10.80
N LEU A 696 -19.08 -27.61 10.22
CA LEU A 696 -18.87 -27.69 8.76
C LEU A 696 -19.65 -28.83 8.14
N GLU A 697 -19.95 -29.88 8.91
CA GLU A 697 -20.70 -31.07 8.50
C GLU A 697 -22.15 -30.78 8.14
N HIS A 698 -22.67 -29.63 8.54
CA HIS A 698 -24.02 -29.18 8.21
C HIS A 698 -24.13 -28.46 6.88
N LEU A 699 -23.00 -28.24 6.18
CA LEU A 699 -22.89 -27.46 4.96
C LEU A 699 -22.31 -28.30 3.83
N ASP A 700 -22.83 -28.15 2.63
CA ASP A 700 -22.35 -28.80 1.41
C ASP A 700 -21.66 -27.82 0.44
N LYS A 701 -21.93 -26.52 0.55
CA LYS A 701 -21.40 -25.48 -0.35
C LYS A 701 -21.37 -24.12 0.30
N VAL A 702 -20.40 -23.28 -0.09
CA VAL A 702 -20.38 -21.87 0.21
C VAL A 702 -20.42 -21.04 -1.08
N VAL A 703 -21.24 -19.99 -1.08
CA VAL A 703 -21.30 -18.99 -2.15
C VAL A 703 -20.90 -17.65 -1.56
N HIS A 704 -19.93 -17.00 -2.19
CA HIS A 704 -19.43 -15.67 -1.81
C HIS A 704 -19.93 -14.64 -2.82
N VAL A 705 -20.54 -13.58 -2.33
CA VAL A 705 -20.95 -12.42 -3.12
C VAL A 705 -20.24 -11.20 -2.54
N ASP A 706 -19.44 -10.56 -3.36
CA ASP A 706 -18.66 -9.38 -2.99
C ASP A 706 -19.05 -8.14 -3.83
N GLN A 707 -18.43 -7.01 -3.54
CA GLN A 707 -18.61 -5.75 -4.29
C GLN A 707 -17.64 -5.60 -5.47
N ALA A 708 -16.87 -6.65 -5.83
CA ALA A 708 -15.94 -6.59 -6.93
C ALA A 708 -16.68 -6.38 -8.27
N PRO A 709 -16.10 -5.62 -9.21
CA PRO A 709 -16.69 -5.44 -10.53
C PRO A 709 -16.88 -6.76 -11.26
N ILE A 710 -18.02 -6.94 -11.90
CA ILE A 710 -18.32 -8.07 -12.77
C ILE A 710 -17.43 -8.03 -14.01
N GLY A 711 -16.45 -8.92 -14.07
CA GLY A 711 -15.49 -8.98 -15.19
C GLY A 711 -14.30 -8.05 -15.04
N ARG A 712 -13.13 -8.53 -15.49
CA ARG A 712 -11.83 -7.83 -15.36
C ARG A 712 -11.40 -7.13 -16.65
N THR A 713 -12.16 -7.27 -17.73
CA THR A 713 -11.80 -6.72 -19.03
C THR A 713 -12.94 -5.90 -19.62
N PRO A 714 -12.66 -4.91 -20.48
CA PRO A 714 -13.67 -4.14 -21.20
C PRO A 714 -14.63 -5.00 -22.05
N ARG A 715 -14.25 -6.25 -22.33
CA ARG A 715 -15.04 -7.20 -23.12
C ARG A 715 -16.01 -8.03 -22.26
N SER A 716 -15.97 -7.89 -20.95
CA SER A 716 -16.88 -8.59 -20.05
C SER A 716 -18.23 -7.87 -20.03
N ASN A 717 -19.31 -8.64 -20.16
CA ASN A 717 -20.69 -8.17 -20.03
C ASN A 717 -21.53 -9.18 -19.25
N PRO A 718 -22.76 -8.84 -18.83
CA PRO A 718 -23.60 -9.74 -18.06
C PRO A 718 -23.83 -11.10 -18.74
N ALA A 719 -23.98 -11.14 -20.04
CA ALA A 719 -24.25 -12.38 -20.78
C ALA A 719 -23.03 -13.33 -20.80
N THR A 720 -21.80 -12.77 -20.91
CA THR A 720 -20.57 -13.58 -20.81
C THR A 720 -20.29 -14.02 -19.40
N TYR A 721 -20.57 -13.17 -18.41
CA TYR A 721 -20.35 -13.49 -17.00
C TYR A 721 -21.26 -14.62 -16.51
N THR A 722 -22.54 -14.62 -16.91
CA THR A 722 -23.52 -15.65 -16.54
C THR A 722 -23.40 -16.92 -17.38
N GLY A 723 -22.52 -16.93 -18.40
CA GLY A 723 -22.36 -18.06 -19.33
C GLY A 723 -23.52 -18.24 -20.31
N VAL A 724 -24.54 -17.38 -20.29
CA VAL A 724 -25.69 -17.47 -21.21
C VAL A 724 -25.27 -17.21 -22.66
N PHE A 725 -24.25 -16.36 -22.86
CA PHE A 725 -23.74 -16.04 -24.18
C PHE A 725 -23.15 -17.27 -24.91
N ASP A 726 -22.58 -18.22 -24.19
CA ASP A 726 -22.07 -19.47 -24.75
C ASP A 726 -23.22 -20.33 -25.34
N ARG A 727 -24.35 -20.37 -24.65
CA ARG A 727 -25.57 -21.06 -25.12
C ARG A 727 -26.17 -20.35 -26.33
N ILE A 728 -26.19 -19.02 -26.33
CA ILE A 728 -26.64 -18.21 -27.47
C ILE A 728 -25.75 -18.49 -28.68
N ARG A 729 -24.43 -18.50 -28.55
CA ARG A 729 -23.49 -18.81 -29.65
C ARG A 729 -23.68 -20.23 -30.18
N ALA A 730 -23.91 -21.19 -29.28
CA ALA A 730 -24.22 -22.57 -29.70
C ALA A 730 -25.49 -22.61 -30.55
N LEU A 731 -26.56 -21.95 -30.10
CA LEU A 731 -27.82 -21.89 -30.81
C LEU A 731 -27.67 -21.26 -32.20
N PHE A 732 -26.92 -20.15 -32.31
CA PHE A 732 -26.65 -19.51 -33.61
C PHE A 732 -25.83 -20.42 -34.54
N ALA A 733 -24.86 -21.18 -34.03
CA ALA A 733 -24.08 -22.13 -34.79
C ALA A 733 -24.92 -23.32 -35.34
N GLU A 734 -26.04 -23.62 -34.70
CA GLU A 734 -26.96 -24.70 -35.11
C GLU A 734 -27.96 -24.27 -36.19
N THR A 735 -28.09 -22.99 -36.49
CA THR A 735 -28.97 -22.50 -37.55
C THR A 735 -28.62 -23.07 -38.92
N VAL A 736 -29.60 -23.25 -39.79
CA VAL A 736 -29.42 -23.78 -41.12
C VAL A 736 -28.41 -22.96 -41.94
N GLU A 737 -28.48 -21.64 -41.81
CA GLU A 737 -27.56 -20.69 -42.48
C GLU A 737 -26.12 -20.84 -41.97
N ALA A 738 -25.91 -20.95 -40.66
CA ALA A 738 -24.58 -21.14 -40.08
C ALA A 738 -23.97 -22.48 -40.49
N LYS A 739 -24.75 -23.55 -40.49
CA LYS A 739 -24.32 -24.89 -40.94
C LYS A 739 -23.95 -24.90 -42.42
N SER A 740 -24.75 -24.27 -43.25
CA SER A 740 -24.47 -24.17 -44.72
C SER A 740 -23.17 -23.41 -45.03
N ARG A 741 -22.80 -22.46 -44.19
CA ARG A 741 -21.58 -21.65 -44.31
C ARG A 741 -20.40 -22.21 -43.51
N GLY A 742 -20.56 -23.32 -42.80
CA GLY A 742 -19.53 -23.92 -41.94
C GLY A 742 -19.16 -23.07 -40.71
N TYR A 743 -20.07 -22.23 -40.22
CA TYR A 743 -19.81 -21.37 -39.08
C TYR A 743 -19.94 -22.16 -37.76
N GLN A 744 -18.88 -22.11 -36.97
CA GLN A 744 -18.85 -22.69 -35.64
C GLN A 744 -19.09 -21.60 -34.55
N GLN A 745 -19.23 -21.98 -33.29
CA GLN A 745 -19.51 -21.06 -32.17
C GLN A 745 -18.52 -19.88 -32.06
N GLY A 746 -17.23 -20.07 -32.46
CA GLY A 746 -16.23 -19.02 -32.50
C GLY A 746 -16.59 -17.86 -33.42
N ARG A 747 -17.34 -18.11 -34.52
CA ARG A 747 -17.79 -17.09 -35.47
C ARG A 747 -18.77 -16.09 -34.85
N PHE A 748 -19.45 -16.47 -33.81
CA PHE A 748 -20.41 -15.64 -33.07
C PHE A 748 -19.81 -15.07 -31.76
N SER A 749 -18.49 -15.04 -31.66
CA SER A 749 -17.77 -14.50 -30.47
C SER A 749 -17.09 -13.17 -30.83
N PHE A 750 -17.38 -12.13 -30.05
CA PHE A 750 -16.68 -10.85 -30.15
C PHE A 750 -15.27 -10.87 -29.52
N ASN A 751 -14.85 -11.97 -28.90
CA ASN A 751 -13.52 -12.16 -28.32
C ASN A 751 -12.55 -12.87 -29.26
N VAL A 752 -13.05 -13.59 -30.25
CA VAL A 752 -12.25 -14.47 -31.12
C VAL A 752 -12.05 -13.82 -32.50
N LYS A 753 -10.83 -13.93 -33.04
CA LYS A 753 -10.52 -13.49 -34.43
C LYS A 753 -11.44 -14.20 -35.40
N GLY A 754 -11.98 -13.44 -36.38
CA GLY A 754 -12.95 -13.93 -37.36
C GLY A 754 -14.42 -13.90 -36.90
N GLY A 755 -14.69 -13.67 -35.61
CA GLY A 755 -16.03 -13.40 -35.06
C GLY A 755 -16.22 -11.94 -34.66
N ARG A 756 -15.16 -11.31 -34.14
CA ARG A 756 -15.16 -9.90 -33.77
C ARG A 756 -14.97 -8.97 -34.95
N CYS A 757 -15.43 -7.72 -34.81
CA CYS A 757 -15.05 -6.65 -35.74
C CYS A 757 -13.53 -6.39 -35.60
N GLU A 758 -12.83 -6.38 -36.71
CA GLU A 758 -11.38 -6.15 -36.74
C GLU A 758 -11.02 -4.70 -37.15
N ASN A 759 -12.02 -3.93 -37.60
CA ASN A 759 -11.84 -2.52 -37.88
C ASN A 759 -11.92 -1.63 -36.62
#